data_6934b1b935fcc1c9e844e66f3cfcd411
#
_entry.id   6934b1b935fcc1c9e844e66f3cfcd411
#
_cell.length_a   1.000
_cell.length_b   1.000
_cell.length_c   1.000
_cell.angle_alpha   90.00
_cell.angle_beta   90.00
_cell.angle_gamma   90.00
#
_symmetry.space_group_name_H-M   'P 1'
#
loop_
_entity.id
_entity.type
_entity.pdbx_description
1 polymer ?
#
loop_
_entity_poly.entity_id
_entity_poly.type
_entity_poly.pdbx_seq_one_letter_code
_entity_poly.pdbx_strand_id
1 'polypeptide(L)'
;GKAFRKTEALPFLLFYQQSRKTYLMMKKLLLFVVGISMSISLFAQQKIVIRFENPDQKTIKEFTAPGIDVAAYKPGEFLDIMIPETDYNKIVDQGHQVSIVFTTADMAANLGNVDDINGYRTYDEALAELQQIQSDYPDICKLYDIGDSQGKTYFNSGYGNYGDYQHDIWALKLSDNVEQEEDEPAVYYFGAHHAREPLSTEVAFYVLNYLLDNYGTDPEVTANVNSKEIWFVPIVNPDGHEIVLDQINLDWRKNIRDNDGNGSITPGSWFYPDGVDPNRNYGWEWGGAGTTSDPEDQTYCGPEPFSEPELAAIRDLMAAHHFVAGISYHTYSQLVLWPYGYSSSAVAPDVDAISDLGTMMGNAIPGISGGHYTPQPAWALYPASGVTDDYAYGEHGIFSYCIELGTQFIPPASQVEQITEDNLEAAMILLNRVNYSTLTGHVTDAATSEPLVAEIHIDEIDNTGNFRKPYKSNEQFGSYFRMLPDGNYTVTVSAFGYISQTFENIEINDEGQTILDVQLVESEVITVSGTVTDSETGLPIEGATVEVMNTPVDPVTTNVNGEYTIPEIYENTYSFKVYALDYATVIQQVSIDAQNNVVDFELTETNAVSFEAGVFDQGWSFGGNANWTIDNTTAWDGVYSAKSGNIGDNQTTAMMYSMEVASAGVISFYRKVSSETGYDYLQFYIDNSLQDEWAGELGWQEVTYNVSAGNH
;
A
#
# COMPACT_ATOMS: atom_id res chain seq x y z
N GLY A 1 -71.85 19.01 4.71
CA GLY A 1 -71.33 20.20 5.34
C GLY A 1 -69.83 20.20 5.45
N LYS A 2 -69.21 21.24 4.94
CA LYS A 2 -67.81 21.70 5.06
C LYS A 2 -66.76 21.05 4.14
N ALA A 3 -66.47 21.81 3.08
CA ALA A 3 -65.31 21.77 2.24
C ALA A 3 -63.99 21.92 3.07
N PHE A 4 -62.96 21.18 2.71
CA PHE A 4 -61.59 21.55 2.96
C PHE A 4 -60.80 21.66 1.66
N ARG A 5 -60.20 22.84 1.50
CA ARG A 5 -59.43 23.24 0.33
C ARG A 5 -58.17 22.42 0.18
N LYS A 6 -57.86 22.06 -1.04
CA LYS A 6 -56.51 21.71 -1.53
C LYS A 6 -55.65 22.99 -1.37
N THR A 7 -54.60 22.95 -0.60
CA THR A 7 -53.52 23.90 -0.62
C THR A 7 -52.40 23.35 -1.49
N GLU A 8 -52.04 24.14 -2.48
CA GLU A 8 -51.04 23.91 -3.50
C GLU A 8 -49.64 23.79 -2.86
N ALA A 9 -48.96 22.71 -3.19
CA ALA A 9 -47.55 22.53 -2.93
C ALA A 9 -46.77 22.85 -4.22
N LEU A 10 -46.65 24.12 -4.55
CA LEU A 10 -45.77 24.57 -5.63
C LEU A 10 -45.39 26.05 -5.44
N PRO A 11 -44.46 26.35 -4.56
CA PRO A 11 -43.39 27.30 -4.88
C PRO A 11 -42.01 26.99 -4.26
N PHE A 12 -41.80 25.89 -3.48
CA PHE A 12 -40.55 25.69 -2.80
C PHE A 12 -39.42 25.19 -3.74
N LEU A 13 -39.72 24.43 -4.78
CA LEU A 13 -38.69 23.94 -5.74
C LEU A 13 -38.15 25.07 -6.65
N LEU A 14 -38.99 26.03 -7.01
CA LEU A 14 -38.54 27.16 -7.84
C LEU A 14 -37.67 28.17 -7.07
N PHE A 15 -37.86 28.30 -5.77
CA PHE A 15 -37.02 29.17 -4.93
C PHE A 15 -35.65 28.53 -4.66
N TYR A 16 -35.57 27.22 -4.56
CA TYR A 16 -34.28 26.48 -4.34
C TYR A 16 -33.40 26.53 -5.59
N GLN A 17 -33.96 26.31 -6.75
CA GLN A 17 -33.20 26.43 -8.01
C GLN A 17 -32.80 27.86 -8.35
N GLN A 18 -33.62 28.86 -7.94
CA GLN A 18 -33.30 30.26 -8.19
C GLN A 18 -32.24 30.78 -7.21
N SER A 19 -32.20 30.28 -5.98
CA SER A 19 -31.16 30.62 -5.02
C SER A 19 -29.83 30.01 -5.38
N ARG A 20 -29.82 28.75 -5.87
CA ARG A 20 -28.62 28.07 -6.33
C ARG A 20 -28.00 28.73 -7.57
N LYS A 21 -28.82 29.15 -8.54
CA LYS A 21 -28.33 29.90 -9.71
C LYS A 21 -27.82 31.31 -9.31
N THR A 22 -28.43 31.98 -8.37
CA THR A 22 -27.98 33.29 -7.89
C THR A 22 -26.72 33.17 -7.06
N TYR A 23 -26.57 32.10 -6.25
CA TYR A 23 -25.37 31.81 -5.49
C TYR A 23 -24.21 31.44 -6.42
N LEU A 24 -24.43 30.56 -7.43
CA LEU A 24 -23.44 30.26 -8.46
C LEU A 24 -23.05 31.50 -9.29
N MET A 25 -24.01 32.37 -9.64
CA MET A 25 -23.70 33.60 -10.33
C MET A 25 -22.91 34.59 -9.46
N MET A 26 -23.20 34.66 -8.16
CA MET A 26 -22.40 35.46 -7.23
C MET A 26 -21.02 34.86 -6.96
N LYS A 27 -20.92 33.53 -6.87
CA LYS A 27 -19.62 32.83 -6.77
C LYS A 27 -18.79 33.03 -8.06
N LYS A 28 -19.40 32.93 -9.24
CA LYS A 28 -18.77 33.24 -10.53
C LYS A 28 -18.37 34.70 -10.68
N LEU A 29 -19.17 35.64 -10.16
CA LEU A 29 -18.84 37.08 -10.17
C LEU A 29 -17.73 37.41 -9.17
N LEU A 30 -17.71 36.77 -8.00
CA LEU A 30 -16.63 36.90 -7.00
C LEU A 30 -15.34 36.30 -7.52
N LEU A 31 -15.41 35.13 -8.15
CA LEU A 31 -14.27 34.47 -8.83
C LEU A 31 -13.77 35.32 -10.01
N PHE A 32 -14.65 35.98 -10.76
CA PHE A 32 -14.25 36.88 -11.85
C PHE A 32 -13.57 38.17 -11.34
N VAL A 33 -13.99 38.72 -10.20
CA VAL A 33 -13.36 39.88 -9.58
C VAL A 33 -12.06 39.51 -8.86
N VAL A 34 -12.01 38.35 -8.22
CA VAL A 34 -10.78 37.76 -7.65
C VAL A 34 -9.84 37.34 -8.77
N GLY A 35 -10.36 36.77 -9.88
CA GLY A 35 -9.59 36.42 -11.06
C GLY A 35 -8.90 37.61 -11.75
N ILE A 36 -9.51 38.81 -11.74
CA ILE A 36 -8.87 40.03 -12.29
C ILE A 36 -7.77 40.59 -11.34
N SER A 37 -7.92 40.42 -10.04
CA SER A 37 -6.85 40.77 -9.08
C SER A 37 -5.80 39.70 -8.93
N MET A 38 -6.10 38.42 -9.19
CA MET A 38 -5.15 37.29 -9.24
C MET A 38 -4.45 37.16 -10.59
N SER A 39 -5.05 37.61 -11.72
CA SER A 39 -4.37 37.53 -13.02
C SER A 39 -3.09 38.37 -13.12
N ILE A 40 -2.83 39.25 -12.14
CA ILE A 40 -1.53 39.94 -12.00
C ILE A 40 -0.54 39.13 -11.13
N SER A 41 -1.03 38.17 -10.32
CA SER A 41 -0.20 37.28 -9.48
C SER A 41 -0.02 35.86 -10.08
N LEU A 42 -0.92 35.42 -10.97
CA LEU A 42 -0.89 34.09 -11.59
C LEU A 42 0.18 33.93 -12.69
N PHE A 43 0.72 35.02 -13.22
CA PHE A 43 1.87 34.94 -14.16
C PHE A 43 3.20 34.56 -13.50
N ALA A 44 3.25 34.40 -12.18
CA ALA A 44 4.48 34.11 -11.44
C ALA A 44 4.74 32.65 -11.11
N GLN A 45 3.84 31.69 -11.46
CA GLN A 45 3.92 30.32 -10.96
C GLN A 45 3.64 29.21 -11.99
N GLN A 46 3.92 29.44 -13.26
CA GLN A 46 3.86 28.37 -14.25
C GLN A 46 4.92 27.33 -13.93
N LYS A 47 4.54 26.06 -13.84
CA LYS A 47 5.45 24.92 -13.76
C LYS A 47 5.65 24.34 -15.16
N ILE A 48 6.82 23.76 -15.36
CA ILE A 48 7.22 23.10 -16.58
C ILE A 48 7.85 21.76 -16.27
N VAL A 49 7.64 20.79 -17.13
CA VAL A 49 8.41 19.54 -17.11
C VAL A 49 9.60 19.70 -18.03
N ILE A 50 10.79 19.49 -17.50
CA ILE A 50 12.04 19.49 -18.27
C ILE A 50 12.62 18.10 -18.33
N ARG A 51 13.26 17.79 -19.48
CA ARG A 51 13.87 16.51 -19.77
C ARG A 51 15.39 16.62 -19.86
N PHE A 52 16.05 15.72 -19.13
CA PHE A 52 17.45 15.37 -19.33
C PHE A 52 17.52 14.15 -20.26
N GLU A 53 18.07 14.30 -21.45
CA GLU A 53 18.29 13.18 -22.37
C GLU A 53 19.53 12.38 -21.98
N ASN A 54 19.44 11.06 -21.89
CA ASN A 54 20.53 10.17 -21.52
C ASN A 54 21.32 10.64 -20.28
N PRO A 55 20.65 10.90 -19.12
CA PRO A 55 21.29 11.46 -17.94
C PRO A 55 22.38 10.52 -17.39
N ASP A 56 23.51 11.08 -16.96
CA ASP A 56 24.53 10.32 -16.27
C ASP A 56 24.13 10.04 -14.80
N GLN A 57 24.83 9.12 -14.14
CA GLN A 57 24.53 8.72 -12.77
C GLN A 57 24.57 9.88 -11.76
N LYS A 58 25.40 10.90 -12.03
CA LYS A 58 25.48 12.09 -11.18
C LYS A 58 24.21 12.92 -11.31
N THR A 59 23.77 13.17 -12.54
CA THR A 59 22.53 13.90 -12.85
C THR A 59 21.31 13.17 -12.28
N ILE A 60 21.24 11.83 -12.45
CA ILE A 60 20.16 11.03 -11.87
C ILE A 60 20.13 11.22 -10.35
N LYS A 61 21.26 11.02 -9.67
CA LYS A 61 21.30 11.16 -8.21
C LYS A 61 20.97 12.58 -7.72
N GLU A 62 21.36 13.60 -8.47
CA GLU A 62 21.09 14.99 -8.13
C GLU A 62 19.61 15.34 -8.26
N PHE A 63 18.96 14.87 -9.33
CA PHE A 63 17.59 15.24 -9.68
C PHE A 63 16.54 14.16 -9.35
N THR A 64 16.91 13.12 -8.59
CA THR A 64 15.97 12.18 -7.92
C THR A 64 16.12 12.22 -6.39
N ALA A 65 16.79 13.28 -5.87
CA ALA A 65 16.88 13.51 -4.43
C ALA A 65 15.50 13.88 -3.84
N PRO A 66 15.25 13.61 -2.55
CA PRO A 66 14.03 14.06 -1.87
C PRO A 66 13.75 15.55 -2.09
N GLY A 67 12.48 15.92 -2.26
CA GLY A 67 12.06 17.30 -2.56
C GLY A 67 12.06 17.67 -4.04
N ILE A 68 12.45 16.77 -4.94
CA ILE A 68 12.37 16.98 -6.38
C ILE A 68 11.19 16.20 -6.95
N ASP A 69 10.26 16.90 -7.60
CA ASP A 69 9.11 16.28 -8.26
C ASP A 69 9.57 15.57 -9.55
N VAL A 70 9.88 14.29 -9.44
CA VAL A 70 10.24 13.45 -10.59
C VAL A 70 8.95 13.12 -11.34
N ALA A 71 8.81 13.70 -12.52
CA ALA A 71 7.62 13.50 -13.36
C ALA A 71 7.66 12.15 -14.08
N ALA A 72 8.83 11.77 -14.62
CA ALA A 72 9.03 10.48 -15.28
C ALA A 72 10.52 10.13 -15.36
N TYR A 73 10.84 8.85 -15.44
CA TYR A 73 12.21 8.40 -15.67
C TYR A 73 12.19 7.11 -16.49
N LYS A 74 13.03 7.07 -17.52
CA LYS A 74 13.27 5.86 -18.31
C LYS A 74 14.76 5.59 -18.36
N PRO A 75 15.24 4.53 -17.69
CA PRO A 75 16.66 4.24 -17.58
C PRO A 75 17.37 4.19 -18.94
N GLY A 76 18.45 4.97 -19.08
CA GLY A 76 19.23 5.04 -20.32
C GLY A 76 18.61 5.85 -21.46
N GLU A 77 17.43 6.43 -21.25
CA GLU A 77 16.77 7.29 -22.23
C GLU A 77 16.60 8.71 -21.69
N PHE A 78 15.79 8.91 -20.63
CA PHE A 78 15.52 10.26 -20.11
C PHE A 78 15.20 10.29 -18.62
N LEU A 79 15.32 11.49 -18.03
CA LEU A 79 14.77 11.86 -16.72
C LEU A 79 13.99 13.17 -16.89
N ASP A 80 12.73 13.16 -16.52
CA ASP A 80 11.84 14.32 -16.50
C ASP A 80 11.58 14.76 -15.08
N ILE A 81 11.72 16.06 -14.82
CA ILE A 81 11.37 16.65 -13.53
C ILE A 81 10.43 17.84 -13.73
N MET A 82 9.50 18.02 -12.80
CA MET A 82 8.65 19.20 -12.78
C MET A 82 9.28 20.29 -11.92
N ILE A 83 9.45 21.46 -12.52
CA ILE A 83 10.08 22.62 -11.87
C ILE A 83 9.29 23.90 -12.13
N PRO A 84 9.50 24.94 -11.31
CA PRO A 84 9.12 26.29 -11.65
C PRO A 84 9.76 26.75 -12.95
N GLU A 85 9.01 27.40 -13.81
CA GLU A 85 9.57 27.98 -15.04
C GLU A 85 10.75 28.95 -14.74
N THR A 86 10.69 29.65 -13.60
CA THR A 86 11.75 30.55 -13.13
C THR A 86 13.07 29.85 -12.85
N ASP A 87 13.08 28.55 -12.61
CA ASP A 87 14.26 27.76 -12.27
C ASP A 87 14.94 27.14 -13.49
N TYR A 88 14.25 27.14 -14.63
CA TYR A 88 14.80 26.63 -15.90
C TYR A 88 16.18 27.18 -16.21
N ASN A 89 16.32 28.53 -16.21
CA ASN A 89 17.58 29.17 -16.52
C ASN A 89 18.68 28.85 -15.50
N LYS A 90 18.34 28.60 -14.23
CA LYS A 90 19.32 28.20 -13.20
C LYS A 90 19.95 26.85 -13.55
N ILE A 91 19.12 25.89 -13.99
CA ILE A 91 19.59 24.55 -14.40
C ILE A 91 20.46 24.62 -15.66
N VAL A 92 20.04 25.42 -16.63
CA VAL A 92 20.84 25.66 -17.87
C VAL A 92 22.18 26.36 -17.55
N ASP A 93 22.17 27.35 -16.64
CA ASP A 93 23.40 28.07 -16.23
C ASP A 93 24.35 27.17 -15.41
N GLN A 94 23.88 26.12 -14.77
CA GLN A 94 24.68 25.06 -14.15
C GLN A 94 25.35 24.14 -15.18
N GLY A 95 25.01 24.29 -16.46
CA GLY A 95 25.60 23.54 -17.58
C GLY A 95 24.85 22.30 -18.01
N HIS A 96 23.65 22.07 -17.46
CA HIS A 96 22.79 20.97 -17.89
C HIS A 96 22.14 21.29 -19.26
N GLN A 97 22.07 20.27 -20.11
CA GLN A 97 21.31 20.34 -21.37
C GLN A 97 19.92 19.74 -21.13
N VAL A 98 18.91 20.57 -21.15
CA VAL A 98 17.51 20.16 -20.89
C VAL A 98 16.60 20.76 -21.98
N SER A 99 15.48 20.04 -22.23
CA SER A 99 14.40 20.50 -23.09
C SER A 99 13.09 20.57 -22.29
N ILE A 100 12.20 21.49 -22.63
CA ILE A 100 10.86 21.52 -22.06
C ILE A 100 10.02 20.45 -22.77
N VAL A 101 9.37 19.58 -22.00
CA VAL A 101 8.49 18.52 -22.51
C VAL A 101 7.05 19.05 -22.63
N PHE A 102 6.51 19.61 -21.55
CA PHE A 102 5.24 20.30 -21.51
C PHE A 102 5.18 21.25 -20.31
N THR A 103 4.15 22.07 -20.28
CA THR A 103 3.90 23.06 -19.24
C THR A 103 2.51 22.85 -18.61
N THR A 104 2.26 23.44 -17.44
CA THR A 104 0.90 23.45 -16.85
C THR A 104 -0.11 24.20 -17.75
N ALA A 105 0.35 25.12 -18.60
CA ALA A 105 -0.49 25.76 -19.61
C ALA A 105 -0.90 24.78 -20.73
N ASP A 106 0.00 23.85 -21.12
CA ASP A 106 -0.32 22.80 -22.09
C ASP A 106 -1.34 21.82 -21.48
N MET A 107 -1.18 21.47 -20.19
CA MET A 107 -2.16 20.61 -19.48
C MET A 107 -3.54 21.27 -19.45
N ALA A 108 -3.63 22.57 -19.14
CA ALA A 108 -4.88 23.34 -19.19
C ALA A 108 -5.50 23.34 -20.60
N ALA A 109 -4.66 23.56 -21.61
CA ALA A 109 -5.13 23.56 -23.00
C ALA A 109 -5.65 22.18 -23.45
N ASN A 110 -5.04 21.12 -22.94
CA ASN A 110 -5.46 19.73 -23.23
C ASN A 110 -6.80 19.39 -22.57
N LEU A 111 -7.04 19.82 -21.32
CA LEU A 111 -8.34 19.67 -20.66
C LEU A 111 -9.43 20.52 -21.31
N GLY A 112 -9.08 21.68 -21.88
CA GLY A 112 -10.05 22.58 -22.49
C GLY A 112 -10.73 23.48 -21.47
N ASN A 113 -12.07 23.63 -21.58
CA ASN A 113 -12.82 24.53 -20.72
C ASN A 113 -13.37 23.79 -19.48
N VAL A 114 -13.28 24.37 -18.30
CA VAL A 114 -13.80 23.80 -17.03
C VAL A 114 -15.29 23.42 -17.11
N ASP A 115 -16.09 24.14 -17.91
CA ASP A 115 -17.52 23.84 -18.10
C ASP A 115 -17.76 22.77 -19.21
N ASP A 116 -16.71 22.34 -19.96
CA ASP A 116 -16.78 21.36 -21.07
C ASP A 116 -15.39 20.75 -21.28
N ILE A 117 -15.06 19.76 -20.44
CA ILE A 117 -13.74 19.13 -20.39
C ILE A 117 -13.59 18.16 -21.57
N ASN A 118 -12.49 18.30 -22.30
CA ASN A 118 -12.23 17.51 -23.51
C ASN A 118 -11.69 16.10 -23.18
N GLY A 119 -12.54 15.08 -23.33
CA GLY A 119 -12.09 13.68 -23.33
C GLY A 119 -11.69 13.10 -21.97
N TYR A 120 -12.04 13.79 -20.89
CA TYR A 120 -11.80 13.35 -19.52
C TYR A 120 -13.09 13.49 -18.69
N ARG A 121 -13.40 12.49 -17.87
CA ARG A 121 -14.57 12.47 -17.01
C ARG A 121 -14.30 13.22 -15.71
N THR A 122 -15.19 14.13 -15.35
CA THR A 122 -15.31 14.61 -13.98
C THR A 122 -15.78 13.50 -13.06
N TYR A 123 -15.62 13.66 -11.73
CA TYR A 123 -16.15 12.70 -10.76
C TYR A 123 -17.67 12.49 -10.92
N ASP A 124 -18.44 13.57 -11.08
CA ASP A 124 -19.89 13.49 -11.24
C ASP A 124 -20.29 12.76 -12.54
N GLU A 125 -19.56 12.94 -13.64
CA GLU A 125 -19.81 12.22 -14.91
C GLU A 125 -19.43 10.75 -14.79
N ALA A 126 -18.29 10.43 -14.16
CA ALA A 126 -17.86 9.07 -13.90
C ALA A 126 -18.88 8.32 -13.03
N LEU A 127 -19.33 8.91 -11.93
CA LEU A 127 -20.35 8.32 -11.06
C LEU A 127 -21.69 8.15 -11.80
N ALA A 128 -22.12 9.14 -12.58
CA ALA A 128 -23.37 9.04 -13.35
C ALA A 128 -23.30 7.89 -14.38
N GLU A 129 -22.15 7.70 -15.04
CA GLU A 129 -21.94 6.59 -15.97
C GLU A 129 -21.93 5.23 -15.25
N LEU A 130 -21.25 5.09 -14.11
CA LEU A 130 -21.27 3.86 -13.31
C LEU A 130 -22.69 3.50 -12.83
N GLN A 131 -23.48 4.48 -12.40
CA GLN A 131 -24.88 4.28 -12.01
C GLN A 131 -25.75 3.89 -13.21
N GLN A 132 -25.51 4.47 -14.38
CA GLN A 132 -26.20 4.11 -15.61
C GLN A 132 -25.85 2.68 -16.05
N ILE A 133 -24.56 2.30 -15.98
CA ILE A 133 -24.09 0.93 -16.29
C ILE A 133 -24.81 -0.09 -15.39
N GLN A 134 -24.82 0.14 -14.08
CA GLN A 134 -25.57 -0.76 -13.16
C GLN A 134 -27.06 -0.84 -13.53
N SER A 135 -27.66 0.28 -13.94
CA SER A 135 -29.08 0.29 -14.36
C SER A 135 -29.33 -0.46 -15.66
N ASP A 136 -28.41 -0.37 -16.60
CA ASP A 136 -28.53 -1.00 -17.93
C ASP A 136 -28.16 -2.49 -17.91
N TYR A 137 -27.24 -2.90 -17.01
CA TYR A 137 -26.72 -4.25 -16.86
C TYR A 137 -26.90 -4.81 -15.43
N PRO A 138 -28.12 -4.80 -14.85
CA PRO A 138 -28.31 -5.11 -13.42
C PRO A 138 -28.00 -6.56 -13.02
N ASP A 139 -27.98 -7.47 -13.99
CA ASP A 139 -27.70 -8.89 -13.76
C ASP A 139 -26.20 -9.19 -13.66
N ILE A 140 -25.37 -8.32 -14.26
CA ILE A 140 -23.91 -8.52 -14.35
C ILE A 140 -23.07 -7.36 -13.78
N CYS A 141 -23.68 -6.24 -13.41
CA CYS A 141 -22.99 -5.07 -12.85
C CYS A 141 -23.59 -4.65 -11.52
N LYS A 142 -22.72 -4.46 -10.53
CA LYS A 142 -23.11 -3.92 -9.22
C LYS A 142 -22.12 -2.87 -8.77
N LEU A 143 -22.64 -1.72 -8.37
CA LEU A 143 -21.87 -0.59 -7.87
C LEU A 143 -21.86 -0.60 -6.35
N TYR A 144 -20.67 -0.49 -5.75
CA TYR A 144 -20.44 -0.47 -4.32
C TYR A 144 -19.81 0.87 -3.93
N ASP A 145 -20.37 1.48 -2.89
CA ASP A 145 -19.70 2.50 -2.10
C ASP A 145 -18.76 1.78 -1.14
N ILE A 146 -17.44 1.84 -1.39
CA ILE A 146 -16.43 1.12 -0.61
C ILE A 146 -15.78 2.00 0.47
N GLY A 147 -16.07 3.30 0.50
CA GLY A 147 -15.57 4.21 1.53
C GLY A 147 -15.71 5.69 1.21
N ASP A 148 -15.43 6.50 2.20
CA ASP A 148 -15.43 7.96 2.10
C ASP A 148 -14.05 8.48 1.68
N SER A 149 -14.00 9.56 0.89
CA SER A 149 -12.77 10.33 0.67
C SER A 149 -12.32 11.07 1.94
N GLN A 150 -11.09 11.57 1.94
CA GLN A 150 -10.60 12.39 3.06
C GLN A 150 -11.46 13.64 3.28
N GLY A 151 -11.91 14.31 2.20
CA GLY A 151 -12.77 15.49 2.28
C GLY A 151 -14.14 15.17 2.85
N LYS A 152 -14.75 14.05 2.44
CA LYS A 152 -16.03 13.60 3.00
C LYS A 152 -15.90 13.21 4.47
N THR A 153 -14.79 12.56 4.85
CA THR A 153 -14.47 12.23 6.25
C THR A 153 -14.39 13.50 7.11
N TYR A 154 -13.72 14.55 6.63
CA TYR A 154 -13.67 15.84 7.31
C TYR A 154 -15.04 16.51 7.39
N PHE A 155 -15.78 16.55 6.29
CA PHE A 155 -17.11 17.11 6.24
C PHE A 155 -18.05 16.43 7.25
N ASN A 156 -18.07 15.10 7.29
CA ASN A 156 -18.91 14.31 8.19
C ASN A 156 -18.56 14.53 9.67
N SER A 157 -17.29 14.75 9.98
CA SER A 157 -16.82 15.08 11.33
C SER A 157 -17.06 16.54 11.73
N GLY A 158 -17.44 17.40 10.79
CA GLY A 158 -17.58 18.84 11.00
C GLY A 158 -16.25 19.57 11.13
N TYR A 159 -15.16 18.98 10.65
CA TYR A 159 -13.84 19.59 10.63
C TYR A 159 -13.65 20.47 9.40
N GLY A 160 -13.21 21.70 9.59
CA GLY A 160 -12.79 22.61 8.52
C GLY A 160 -13.86 23.00 7.50
N ASN A 161 -13.44 23.32 6.27
CA ASN A 161 -14.27 23.82 5.17
C ASN A 161 -14.19 22.89 3.95
N TYR A 162 -14.60 21.64 4.11
CA TYR A 162 -14.53 20.59 3.08
C TYR A 162 -15.89 20.32 2.39
N GLY A 163 -16.79 21.30 2.37
CA GLY A 163 -18.14 21.13 1.81
C GLY A 163 -18.21 20.92 0.30
N ASP A 164 -17.15 21.23 -0.43
CA ASP A 164 -17.04 20.97 -1.87
C ASP A 164 -16.40 19.59 -2.16
N TYR A 165 -15.82 18.88 -1.16
CA TYR A 165 -15.12 17.58 -1.27
C TYR A 165 -15.88 16.51 -0.49
N GLN A 166 -17.03 16.08 -0.99
CA GLN A 166 -17.89 15.08 -0.33
C GLN A 166 -18.03 13.83 -1.21
N HIS A 167 -16.91 13.21 -1.55
CA HIS A 167 -16.89 12.11 -2.50
C HIS A 167 -16.85 10.75 -1.81
N ASP A 168 -17.55 9.79 -2.42
CA ASP A 168 -17.45 8.38 -2.12
C ASP A 168 -16.40 7.73 -3.03
N ILE A 169 -15.81 6.63 -2.57
CA ILE A 169 -14.98 5.76 -3.40
C ILE A 169 -15.88 4.67 -3.97
N TRP A 170 -16.03 4.66 -5.29
CA TRP A 170 -16.91 3.74 -5.97
C TRP A 170 -16.15 2.60 -6.63
N ALA A 171 -16.59 1.36 -6.37
CA ALA A 171 -16.14 0.16 -7.04
C ALA A 171 -17.30 -0.48 -7.82
N LEU A 172 -17.09 -0.81 -9.08
CA LEU A 172 -18.04 -1.57 -9.89
C LEU A 172 -17.54 -3.00 -10.04
N LYS A 173 -18.34 -3.98 -9.60
CA LYS A 173 -18.16 -5.41 -9.87
C LYS A 173 -18.86 -5.78 -11.17
N LEU A 174 -18.16 -6.48 -12.05
CA LEU A 174 -18.69 -7.11 -13.27
C LEU A 174 -18.48 -8.62 -13.15
N SER A 175 -19.58 -9.40 -13.16
CA SER A 175 -19.60 -10.87 -13.07
C SER A 175 -20.99 -11.37 -13.51
N ASP A 176 -21.15 -12.62 -13.89
CA ASP A 176 -22.44 -13.14 -14.40
C ASP A 176 -23.50 -13.36 -13.30
N ASN A 177 -23.08 -13.47 -12.02
CA ASN A 177 -23.96 -13.56 -10.85
C ASN A 177 -23.63 -12.49 -9.79
N VAL A 178 -23.65 -11.25 -10.20
CA VAL A 178 -23.08 -10.11 -9.44
C VAL A 178 -23.60 -9.94 -7.99
N GLU A 179 -24.79 -10.46 -7.68
CA GLU A 179 -25.38 -10.40 -6.33
C GLU A 179 -24.89 -11.52 -5.40
N GLN A 180 -24.08 -12.46 -5.89
CA GLN A 180 -23.56 -13.58 -5.12
C GLN A 180 -22.03 -13.49 -5.04
N GLU A 181 -21.49 -13.94 -3.93
CA GLU A 181 -20.07 -14.27 -3.85
C GLU A 181 -19.89 -15.65 -4.48
N GLU A 182 -19.04 -15.73 -5.49
CA GLU A 182 -18.79 -16.94 -6.24
C GLU A 182 -17.38 -17.48 -5.97
N ASP A 183 -17.22 -18.77 -6.20
CA ASP A 183 -15.92 -19.43 -6.10
C ASP A 183 -15.08 -19.19 -7.35
N GLU A 184 -14.72 -17.92 -7.55
CA GLU A 184 -14.05 -17.41 -8.73
C GLU A 184 -12.87 -16.50 -8.35
N PRO A 185 -11.83 -16.42 -9.20
CA PRO A 185 -10.75 -15.46 -8.99
C PRO A 185 -11.21 -14.04 -9.31
N ALA A 186 -10.77 -13.07 -8.51
CA ALA A 186 -11.02 -11.66 -8.76
C ALA A 186 -9.84 -10.99 -9.49
N VAL A 187 -10.16 -10.01 -10.37
CA VAL A 187 -9.19 -9.16 -11.06
C VAL A 187 -9.61 -7.70 -10.91
N TYR A 188 -8.64 -6.77 -10.74
CA TYR A 188 -8.96 -5.36 -10.61
C TYR A 188 -8.32 -4.45 -11.66
N TYR A 189 -8.98 -3.31 -11.91
CA TYR A 189 -8.49 -2.19 -12.70
C TYR A 189 -8.71 -0.89 -11.91
N PHE A 190 -7.63 -0.25 -11.47
CA PHE A 190 -7.66 0.99 -10.70
C PHE A 190 -7.15 2.16 -11.52
N GLY A 191 -7.74 3.35 -11.30
CA GLY A 191 -7.30 4.60 -11.91
C GLY A 191 -7.23 5.72 -10.89
N ALA A 192 -6.62 6.83 -11.28
CA ALA A 192 -6.57 8.09 -10.54
C ALA A 192 -6.14 7.97 -9.07
N HIS A 193 -5.08 7.19 -8.77
CA HIS A 193 -4.38 7.34 -7.50
C HIS A 193 -3.80 8.76 -7.41
N HIS A 194 -3.13 9.21 -8.46
CA HIS A 194 -2.63 10.58 -8.51
C HIS A 194 -3.58 11.46 -9.31
N ALA A 195 -3.93 12.57 -8.70
CA ALA A 195 -4.94 13.49 -9.24
C ALA A 195 -4.60 14.05 -10.63
N ARG A 196 -3.32 14.35 -10.90
CA ARG A 196 -2.83 14.90 -12.18
C ARG A 196 -2.76 13.89 -13.33
N GLU A 197 -3.29 12.68 -13.12
CA GLU A 197 -3.23 11.56 -14.05
C GLU A 197 -4.63 11.09 -14.51
N PRO A 198 -5.51 11.99 -15.00
CA PRO A 198 -6.91 11.64 -15.28
C PRO A 198 -7.08 10.66 -16.44
N LEU A 199 -6.06 10.46 -17.30
CA LEU A 199 -6.10 9.45 -18.36
C LEU A 199 -6.28 8.02 -17.80
N SER A 200 -5.79 7.77 -16.60
CA SER A 200 -5.92 6.47 -15.93
C SER A 200 -7.38 6.08 -15.68
N THR A 201 -8.24 7.06 -15.38
CA THR A 201 -9.70 6.90 -15.30
C THR A 201 -10.28 6.46 -16.64
N GLU A 202 -9.86 7.11 -17.73
CA GLU A 202 -10.39 6.85 -19.07
C GLU A 202 -10.07 5.44 -19.57
N VAL A 203 -8.85 4.93 -19.28
CA VAL A 203 -8.48 3.55 -19.64
C VAL A 203 -9.31 2.53 -18.85
N ALA A 204 -9.52 2.74 -17.56
CA ALA A 204 -10.37 1.86 -16.75
C ALA A 204 -11.81 1.79 -17.29
N PHE A 205 -12.40 2.94 -17.65
CA PHE A 205 -13.73 2.99 -18.29
C PHE A 205 -13.75 2.36 -19.68
N TYR A 206 -12.67 2.52 -20.46
CA TYR A 206 -12.60 1.91 -21.79
C TYR A 206 -12.64 0.38 -21.71
N VAL A 207 -11.85 -0.20 -20.79
CA VAL A 207 -11.85 -1.66 -20.55
C VAL A 207 -13.22 -2.13 -20.07
N LEU A 208 -13.83 -1.44 -19.11
CA LEU A 208 -15.18 -1.74 -18.61
C LEU A 208 -16.22 -1.75 -19.75
N ASN A 209 -16.28 -0.68 -20.52
CA ASN A 209 -17.23 -0.54 -21.62
C ASN A 209 -17.01 -1.57 -22.72
N TYR A 210 -15.73 -1.89 -23.04
CA TYR A 210 -15.42 -2.95 -24.00
C TYR A 210 -15.95 -4.32 -23.54
N LEU A 211 -15.79 -4.66 -22.27
CA LEU A 211 -16.30 -5.93 -21.74
C LEU A 211 -17.83 -5.98 -21.80
N LEU A 212 -18.51 -4.88 -21.46
CA LEU A 212 -19.98 -4.78 -21.52
C LEU A 212 -20.53 -4.89 -22.95
N ASP A 213 -19.94 -4.16 -23.90
CA ASP A 213 -20.37 -4.12 -25.29
C ASP A 213 -20.20 -5.48 -26.00
N ASN A 214 -19.25 -6.30 -25.54
CA ASN A 214 -18.92 -7.58 -26.14
C ASN A 214 -19.44 -8.79 -25.35
N TYR A 215 -19.97 -8.60 -24.14
CA TYR A 215 -20.57 -9.67 -23.35
C TYR A 215 -21.76 -10.32 -24.08
N GLY A 216 -21.77 -11.64 -24.11
CA GLY A 216 -22.81 -12.42 -24.86
C GLY A 216 -22.63 -12.47 -26.39
N THR A 217 -21.66 -11.72 -26.95
CA THR A 217 -21.37 -11.68 -28.39
C THR A 217 -19.96 -12.18 -28.72
N ASP A 218 -18.96 -11.78 -27.93
CA ASP A 218 -17.59 -12.29 -28.01
C ASP A 218 -17.44 -13.47 -27.03
N PRO A 219 -17.00 -14.66 -27.50
CA PRO A 219 -16.85 -15.85 -26.63
C PRO A 219 -15.79 -15.68 -25.54
N GLU A 220 -14.70 -14.95 -25.81
CA GLU A 220 -13.60 -14.73 -24.87
C GLU A 220 -14.02 -13.78 -23.75
N VAL A 221 -14.63 -12.63 -24.10
CA VAL A 221 -15.17 -11.69 -23.14
C VAL A 221 -16.25 -12.35 -22.28
N THR A 222 -17.16 -13.11 -22.91
CA THR A 222 -18.23 -13.82 -22.20
C THR A 222 -17.68 -14.84 -21.24
N ALA A 223 -16.65 -15.60 -21.63
CA ALA A 223 -16.01 -16.57 -20.75
C ALA A 223 -15.31 -15.91 -19.56
N ASN A 224 -14.65 -14.77 -19.77
CA ASN A 224 -13.99 -14.02 -18.70
C ASN A 224 -14.99 -13.46 -17.67
N VAL A 225 -16.09 -12.88 -18.13
CA VAL A 225 -17.14 -12.34 -17.23
C VAL A 225 -17.86 -13.46 -16.47
N ASN A 226 -18.01 -14.65 -17.10
CA ASN A 226 -18.69 -15.80 -16.48
C ASN A 226 -17.78 -16.67 -15.59
N SER A 227 -16.53 -16.30 -15.40
CA SER A 227 -15.57 -17.09 -14.62
C SER A 227 -14.70 -16.25 -13.69
N LYS A 228 -15.02 -14.96 -13.55
CA LYS A 228 -14.24 -14.03 -12.74
C LYS A 228 -15.09 -12.92 -12.16
N GLU A 229 -14.71 -12.44 -11.00
CA GLU A 229 -15.14 -11.15 -10.49
C GLU A 229 -14.19 -10.06 -11.01
N ILE A 230 -14.68 -9.16 -11.87
CA ILE A 230 -13.86 -8.09 -12.42
C ILE A 230 -14.24 -6.78 -11.75
N TRP A 231 -13.30 -6.17 -11.05
CA TRP A 231 -13.53 -4.99 -10.24
C TRP A 231 -12.88 -3.75 -10.85
N PHE A 232 -13.65 -2.66 -10.92
CA PHE A 232 -13.19 -1.37 -11.41
C PHE A 232 -13.32 -0.31 -10.32
N VAL A 233 -12.21 0.34 -9.98
CA VAL A 233 -12.20 1.58 -9.17
C VAL A 233 -11.56 2.67 -10.03
N PRO A 234 -12.34 3.34 -10.90
CA PRO A 234 -11.78 4.27 -11.89
C PRO A 234 -11.16 5.53 -11.27
N ILE A 235 -11.60 5.91 -10.05
CA ILE A 235 -11.10 7.09 -9.35
C ILE A 235 -10.85 6.73 -7.88
N VAL A 236 -9.60 6.42 -7.54
CA VAL A 236 -9.18 6.10 -6.17
C VAL A 236 -9.09 7.37 -5.31
N ASN A 237 -8.68 8.50 -5.89
CA ASN A 237 -8.50 9.79 -5.23
C ASN A 237 -9.46 10.85 -5.79
N PRO A 238 -10.76 10.80 -5.44
CA PRO A 238 -11.75 11.66 -6.06
C PRO A 238 -11.60 13.15 -5.71
N ASP A 239 -11.18 13.47 -4.49
CA ASP A 239 -10.98 14.86 -4.06
C ASP A 239 -9.85 15.54 -4.84
N GLY A 240 -8.72 14.82 -4.99
CA GLY A 240 -7.60 15.32 -5.80
C GLY A 240 -7.98 15.43 -7.28
N HIS A 241 -8.71 14.43 -7.80
CA HIS A 241 -9.19 14.43 -9.18
C HIS A 241 -10.03 15.68 -9.50
N GLU A 242 -10.95 16.09 -8.60
CA GLU A 242 -11.74 17.31 -8.76
C GLU A 242 -10.87 18.57 -8.79
N ILE A 243 -9.83 18.67 -7.93
CA ILE A 243 -8.88 19.81 -7.95
C ILE A 243 -8.26 19.98 -9.33
N VAL A 244 -7.89 18.90 -10.00
CA VAL A 244 -7.26 18.92 -11.33
C VAL A 244 -8.29 19.22 -12.41
N LEU A 245 -9.42 18.54 -12.42
CA LEU A 245 -10.46 18.72 -13.46
C LEU A 245 -11.13 20.08 -13.37
N ASP A 246 -11.30 20.66 -12.18
CA ASP A 246 -11.73 22.04 -11.96
C ASP A 246 -10.63 23.07 -12.30
N GLN A 247 -9.45 22.60 -12.71
CA GLN A 247 -8.28 23.41 -13.05
C GLN A 247 -7.85 24.37 -11.91
N ILE A 248 -8.09 23.96 -10.66
CA ILE A 248 -7.66 24.70 -9.49
C ILE A 248 -6.15 24.60 -9.35
N ASN A 249 -5.60 23.36 -9.51
CA ASN A 249 -4.18 23.07 -9.57
C ASN A 249 -3.92 21.84 -10.45
N LEU A 250 -3.37 22.03 -11.63
CA LEU A 250 -3.15 20.99 -12.63
C LEU A 250 -2.00 20.04 -12.31
N ASP A 251 -1.10 20.42 -11.42
CA ASP A 251 -0.01 19.56 -10.96
C ASP A 251 -0.27 18.90 -9.60
N TRP A 252 -1.51 18.99 -9.09
CA TRP A 252 -1.91 18.33 -7.86
C TRP A 252 -1.82 16.81 -8.00
N ARG A 253 -1.00 16.17 -7.15
CA ARG A 253 -0.74 14.72 -7.15
C ARG A 253 -1.49 14.01 -6.02
N LYS A 254 -1.46 14.60 -4.83
CA LYS A 254 -1.85 14.01 -3.55
C LYS A 254 -3.37 13.97 -3.34
N ASN A 255 -3.83 13.34 -2.24
CA ASN A 255 -5.19 13.54 -1.73
C ASN A 255 -5.30 14.90 -1.02
N ILE A 256 -6.30 15.12 -0.14
CA ILE A 256 -6.52 16.42 0.50
C ILE A 256 -6.39 16.39 2.03
N ARG A 257 -5.54 15.52 2.58
CA ARG A 257 -5.28 15.53 4.01
C ARG A 257 -4.79 16.90 4.48
N ASP A 258 -5.40 17.46 5.52
CA ASP A 258 -4.95 18.70 6.18
C ASP A 258 -3.78 18.39 7.12
N ASN A 259 -2.57 18.66 6.68
CA ASN A 259 -1.35 18.37 7.45
C ASN A 259 -0.91 19.58 8.30
N ASP A 260 -1.35 20.81 7.97
CA ASP A 260 -1.02 22.01 8.75
C ASP A 260 -2.06 22.37 9.81
N GLY A 261 -3.21 21.68 9.84
CA GLY A 261 -4.26 21.81 10.83
C GLY A 261 -5.08 23.13 10.68
N ASN A 262 -5.06 23.75 9.49
CA ASN A 262 -5.74 25.01 9.27
C ASN A 262 -7.25 24.87 8.94
N GLY A 263 -7.74 23.65 8.70
CA GLY A 263 -9.13 23.33 8.41
C GLY A 263 -9.56 23.67 6.98
N SER A 264 -8.62 23.79 6.04
CA SER A 264 -8.90 24.07 4.64
C SER A 264 -7.77 23.60 3.74
N ILE A 265 -8.10 23.16 2.54
CA ILE A 265 -7.10 22.92 1.52
C ILE A 265 -6.79 24.18 0.73
N THR A 266 -5.49 24.44 0.47
CA THR A 266 -5.00 25.59 -0.30
C THR A 266 -4.27 25.14 -1.56
N PRO A 267 -4.95 24.59 -2.56
CA PRO A 267 -4.32 23.92 -3.71
C PRO A 267 -3.61 24.88 -4.68
N GLY A 268 -3.68 26.17 -4.47
CA GLY A 268 -3.02 27.20 -5.30
C GLY A 268 -1.66 27.69 -4.78
N SER A 269 -1.14 27.14 -3.69
CA SER A 269 0.17 27.52 -3.14
C SER A 269 1.32 26.82 -3.85
N TRP A 270 2.51 27.41 -3.77
CA TRP A 270 3.75 26.83 -4.29
C TRP A 270 4.31 25.71 -3.42
N PHE A 271 4.08 25.79 -2.11
CA PHE A 271 4.33 24.76 -1.13
C PHE A 271 2.97 24.22 -0.68
N TYR A 272 2.79 22.92 -0.78
CA TYR A 272 1.55 22.24 -0.41
C TYR A 272 1.80 21.42 0.85
N PRO A 273 1.58 21.97 2.05
CA PRO A 273 1.66 21.14 3.25
C PRO A 273 0.59 20.06 3.27
N ASP A 274 -0.50 20.26 2.47
CA ASP A 274 -1.64 19.35 2.46
C ASP A 274 -1.48 18.18 1.52
N GLY A 275 -2.20 17.11 1.84
CA GLY A 275 -2.26 15.87 1.08
C GLY A 275 -1.17 14.86 1.42
N VAL A 276 -1.49 13.62 1.14
CA VAL A 276 -0.61 12.45 1.18
C VAL A 276 -0.56 11.87 -0.22
N ASP A 277 0.59 11.36 -0.64
CA ASP A 277 0.72 10.62 -1.90
C ASP A 277 0.00 9.26 -1.75
N PRO A 278 -1.13 9.03 -2.46
CA PRO A 278 -1.88 7.82 -2.32
C PRO A 278 -1.08 6.57 -2.70
N ASN A 279 -0.13 6.68 -3.63
CA ASN A 279 0.74 5.57 -4.01
C ASN A 279 2.08 5.57 -3.26
N ARG A 280 2.06 6.01 -1.98
CA ARG A 280 3.12 5.88 -0.97
C ARG A 280 2.55 5.51 0.40
N ASN A 281 1.22 5.33 0.53
CA ASN A 281 0.56 5.12 1.82
C ASN A 281 0.12 3.66 2.06
N TYR A 282 0.39 2.72 1.13
CA TYR A 282 0.18 1.29 1.34
C TYR A 282 1.17 0.70 2.34
N GLY A 283 0.78 -0.40 3.03
CA GLY A 283 1.51 -0.92 4.18
C GLY A 283 2.82 -1.65 3.89
N TRP A 284 3.06 -2.11 2.65
CA TRP A 284 4.26 -2.88 2.34
C TRP A 284 5.48 -1.96 2.24
N GLU A 285 6.50 -2.19 3.09
CA GLU A 285 7.72 -1.37 3.20
C GLU A 285 7.43 0.15 3.34
N TRP A 286 6.30 0.50 3.93
CA TRP A 286 5.88 1.89 4.12
C TRP A 286 6.95 2.73 4.82
N GLY A 287 7.11 3.97 4.38
CA GLY A 287 8.12 4.89 4.91
C GLY A 287 9.56 4.58 4.45
N GLY A 288 9.72 3.65 3.50
CA GLY A 288 11.01 3.25 2.94
C GLY A 288 11.50 4.14 1.79
N ALA A 289 12.32 3.57 0.91
CA ALA A 289 12.93 4.30 -0.20
C ALA A 289 11.91 4.97 -1.14
N GLY A 290 12.19 6.17 -1.62
CA GLY A 290 11.32 6.93 -2.52
C GLY A 290 10.08 7.53 -1.85
N THR A 291 10.08 7.60 -0.51
CA THR A 291 9.08 8.30 0.29
C THR A 291 9.74 9.39 1.13
N THR A 292 8.94 10.28 1.66
CA THR A 292 9.38 11.31 2.62
C THR A 292 8.38 11.46 3.76
N SER A 293 8.87 11.90 4.90
CA SER A 293 8.04 12.32 6.04
C SER A 293 7.71 13.83 6.03
N ASP A 294 8.19 14.57 5.02
CA ASP A 294 7.89 16.00 4.86
C ASP A 294 6.55 16.19 4.16
N PRO A 295 5.52 16.77 4.82
CA PRO A 295 4.22 17.00 4.20
C PRO A 295 4.24 17.94 2.99
N GLU A 296 5.28 18.77 2.83
CA GLU A 296 5.41 19.67 1.68
C GLU A 296 5.87 18.93 0.41
N ASP A 297 6.39 17.72 0.55
CA ASP A 297 6.88 16.92 -0.58
C ASP A 297 5.74 16.18 -1.31
N GLN A 298 5.93 15.97 -2.62
CA GLN A 298 4.97 15.24 -3.48
C GLN A 298 4.89 13.74 -3.16
N THR A 299 5.92 13.19 -2.50
CA THR A 299 6.01 11.78 -2.12
C THR A 299 5.81 11.54 -0.62
N TYR A 300 5.15 12.49 0.07
CA TYR A 300 4.79 12.34 1.47
C TYR A 300 3.90 11.12 1.70
N CYS A 301 4.37 10.17 2.51
CA CYS A 301 3.73 8.88 2.71
C CYS A 301 2.63 8.85 3.78
N GLY A 302 2.34 10.00 4.41
CA GLY A 302 1.38 10.07 5.52
C GLY A 302 2.01 9.74 6.88
N PRO A 303 1.24 9.89 7.98
CA PRO A 303 1.74 9.65 9.34
C PRO A 303 1.85 8.17 9.71
N GLU A 304 1.13 7.30 9.03
CA GLU A 304 1.13 5.85 9.20
C GLU A 304 0.60 5.16 7.93
N PRO A 305 0.89 3.86 7.74
CA PRO A 305 0.34 3.14 6.59
C PRO A 305 -1.18 3.12 6.64
N PHE A 306 -1.81 3.30 5.48
CA PHE A 306 -3.27 3.37 5.36
C PHE A 306 -3.92 4.46 6.23
N SER A 307 -3.17 5.53 6.52
CA SER A 307 -3.74 6.70 7.21
C SER A 307 -4.80 7.42 6.40
N GLU A 308 -4.83 7.19 5.10
CA GLU A 308 -5.77 7.82 4.18
C GLU A 308 -6.98 6.92 3.96
N PRO A 309 -8.20 7.45 4.15
CA PRO A 309 -9.42 6.64 4.05
C PRO A 309 -9.61 6.01 2.67
N GLU A 310 -9.18 6.67 1.61
CA GLU A 310 -9.20 6.14 0.25
C GLU A 310 -8.40 4.83 0.15
N LEU A 311 -7.22 4.80 0.77
CA LEU A 311 -6.32 3.65 0.71
C LEU A 311 -6.74 2.55 1.69
N ALA A 312 -7.35 2.92 2.81
CA ALA A 312 -7.99 1.96 3.71
C ALA A 312 -9.15 1.24 3.00
N ALA A 313 -9.95 1.95 2.20
CA ALA A 313 -11.01 1.34 1.40
C ALA A 313 -10.47 0.35 0.35
N ILE A 314 -9.39 0.68 -0.35
CA ILE A 314 -8.73 -0.25 -1.30
C ILE A 314 -8.13 -1.46 -0.58
N ARG A 315 -7.47 -1.27 0.56
CA ARG A 315 -6.98 -2.38 1.41
C ARG A 315 -8.11 -3.34 1.78
N ASP A 316 -9.22 -2.80 2.27
CA ASP A 316 -10.35 -3.58 2.73
C ASP A 316 -11.04 -4.30 1.56
N LEU A 317 -11.11 -3.69 0.38
CA LEU A 317 -11.56 -4.33 -0.85
C LEU A 317 -10.64 -5.50 -1.24
N MET A 318 -9.31 -5.31 -1.22
CA MET A 318 -8.34 -6.38 -1.54
C MET A 318 -8.40 -7.53 -0.53
N ALA A 319 -8.66 -7.23 0.74
CA ALA A 319 -8.78 -8.25 1.79
C ALA A 319 -10.10 -9.03 1.74
N ALA A 320 -11.17 -8.41 1.21
CA ALA A 320 -12.51 -9.01 1.18
C ALA A 320 -12.71 -9.98 0.02
N HIS A 321 -11.95 -9.86 -1.07
CA HIS A 321 -12.13 -10.63 -2.29
C HIS A 321 -10.84 -11.38 -2.69
N HIS A 322 -11.00 -12.50 -3.42
CA HIS A 322 -9.88 -13.34 -3.83
C HIS A 322 -9.22 -12.81 -5.10
N PHE A 323 -8.59 -11.64 -5.01
CA PHE A 323 -7.84 -11.07 -6.11
C PHE A 323 -6.59 -11.90 -6.44
N VAL A 324 -6.39 -12.16 -7.71
CA VAL A 324 -5.23 -12.92 -8.23
C VAL A 324 -4.34 -12.08 -9.13
N ALA A 325 -4.93 -11.08 -9.81
CA ALA A 325 -4.20 -10.16 -10.69
C ALA A 325 -4.87 -8.78 -10.70
N GLY A 326 -4.13 -7.75 -11.15
CA GLY A 326 -4.69 -6.42 -11.33
C GLY A 326 -3.74 -5.44 -12.00
N ILE A 327 -4.33 -4.31 -12.46
CA ILE A 327 -3.59 -3.18 -13.03
C ILE A 327 -3.99 -1.90 -12.30
N SER A 328 -2.99 -1.14 -11.87
CA SER A 328 -3.12 0.26 -11.47
C SER A 328 -2.60 1.14 -12.61
N TYR A 329 -3.50 1.92 -13.22
CA TYR A 329 -3.15 2.83 -14.31
C TYR A 329 -2.64 4.16 -13.78
N HIS A 330 -1.52 4.61 -14.34
CA HIS A 330 -0.85 5.87 -14.03
C HIS A 330 -0.47 6.63 -15.30
N THR A 331 0.03 7.84 -15.19
CA THR A 331 0.74 8.56 -16.25
C THR A 331 2.04 9.14 -15.67
N TYR A 332 3.15 9.20 -16.39
CA TYR A 332 3.36 8.79 -17.78
C TYR A 332 4.73 8.12 -17.92
N SER A 333 5.02 7.43 -18.97
CA SER A 333 6.35 7.02 -19.43
C SER A 333 6.30 5.88 -20.45
N GLN A 334 5.12 5.36 -20.78
CA GLN A 334 4.93 4.18 -21.64
C GLN A 334 5.69 2.95 -21.09
N LEU A 335 5.40 2.60 -19.82
CA LEU A 335 6.01 1.49 -19.11
C LEU A 335 4.94 0.49 -18.61
N VAL A 336 5.35 -0.76 -18.46
CA VAL A 336 4.63 -1.77 -17.68
C VAL A 336 5.55 -2.22 -16.55
N LEU A 337 5.16 -1.93 -15.33
CA LEU A 337 5.94 -2.15 -14.12
C LEU A 337 5.37 -3.28 -13.29
N TRP A 338 6.24 -4.04 -12.61
CA TRP A 338 5.85 -5.09 -11.68
C TRP A 338 6.68 -5.06 -10.39
N PRO A 339 6.19 -5.68 -9.28
CA PRO A 339 6.91 -5.74 -8.00
C PRO A 339 8.32 -6.37 -8.11
N TYR A 340 9.27 -5.92 -7.32
CA TYR A 340 9.08 -4.89 -6.29
C TYR A 340 9.61 -3.54 -6.72
N GLY A 341 9.00 -2.47 -6.17
CA GLY A 341 9.43 -1.09 -6.41
C GLY A 341 10.42 -0.57 -5.37
N TYR A 342 10.38 -1.05 -4.12
CA TYR A 342 11.16 -0.46 -3.02
C TYR A 342 12.66 -0.75 -3.08
N SER A 343 13.11 -1.82 -3.72
CA SER A 343 14.53 -2.18 -3.75
C SER A 343 14.91 -3.07 -4.92
N SER A 344 16.05 -2.78 -5.56
CA SER A 344 16.64 -3.65 -6.58
C SER A 344 17.15 -4.99 -6.05
N SER A 345 17.31 -5.14 -4.74
CA SER A 345 17.71 -6.40 -4.09
C SER A 345 16.52 -7.28 -3.68
N ALA A 346 15.32 -6.72 -3.70
CA ALA A 346 14.09 -7.46 -3.42
C ALA A 346 13.58 -8.11 -4.71
N VAL A 347 13.67 -9.42 -4.78
CA VAL A 347 13.20 -10.20 -5.93
C VAL A 347 11.96 -10.98 -5.52
N ALA A 348 10.86 -10.76 -6.23
CA ALA A 348 9.62 -11.51 -6.01
C ALA A 348 9.86 -13.01 -6.20
N PRO A 349 9.38 -13.89 -5.32
CA PRO A 349 9.46 -15.34 -5.53
C PRO A 349 8.92 -15.80 -6.89
N ASP A 350 7.78 -15.23 -7.31
CA ASP A 350 7.12 -15.53 -8.58
C ASP A 350 7.64 -14.68 -9.76
N VAL A 351 8.88 -14.14 -9.68
CA VAL A 351 9.41 -13.15 -10.65
C VAL A 351 9.36 -13.63 -12.09
N ASP A 352 9.57 -14.91 -12.36
CA ASP A 352 9.56 -15.45 -13.72
C ASP A 352 8.15 -15.32 -14.33
N ALA A 353 7.09 -15.74 -13.62
CA ALA A 353 5.71 -15.62 -14.09
C ALA A 353 5.25 -14.16 -14.19
N ILE A 354 5.61 -13.32 -13.19
CA ILE A 354 5.25 -11.90 -13.17
C ILE A 354 5.92 -11.16 -14.33
N SER A 355 7.22 -11.37 -14.54
CA SER A 355 7.97 -10.68 -15.61
C SER A 355 7.55 -11.14 -17.01
N ASP A 356 7.23 -12.42 -17.19
CA ASP A 356 6.71 -12.92 -18.46
C ASP A 356 5.37 -12.27 -18.81
N LEU A 357 4.43 -12.23 -17.87
CA LEU A 357 3.13 -11.56 -18.08
C LEU A 357 3.29 -10.05 -18.31
N GLY A 358 4.11 -9.36 -17.52
CA GLY A 358 4.42 -7.94 -17.70
C GLY A 358 5.06 -7.66 -19.06
N THR A 359 5.93 -8.57 -19.54
CA THR A 359 6.56 -8.48 -20.87
C THR A 359 5.53 -8.70 -21.99
N MET A 360 4.62 -9.65 -21.84
CA MET A 360 3.54 -9.86 -22.81
C MET A 360 2.68 -8.60 -22.94
N MET A 361 2.24 -8.03 -21.81
CA MET A 361 1.45 -6.79 -21.79
C MET A 361 2.21 -5.61 -22.41
N GLY A 362 3.47 -5.37 -22.02
CA GLY A 362 4.25 -4.26 -22.54
C GLY A 362 4.48 -4.35 -24.05
N ASN A 363 4.72 -5.56 -24.57
CA ASN A 363 4.87 -5.79 -26.00
C ASN A 363 3.54 -5.68 -26.79
N ALA A 364 2.41 -5.79 -26.12
CA ALA A 364 1.10 -5.63 -26.74
C ALA A 364 0.69 -4.16 -26.89
N ILE A 365 1.17 -3.25 -26.03
CA ILE A 365 0.78 -1.84 -26.05
C ILE A 365 1.66 -1.05 -27.03
N PRO A 366 1.11 -0.50 -28.14
CA PRO A 366 1.86 0.35 -29.05
C PRO A 366 2.31 1.66 -28.38
N GLY A 367 3.54 2.09 -28.64
CA GLY A 367 4.03 3.39 -28.20
C GLY A 367 3.57 4.52 -29.14
N ILE A 368 3.19 5.69 -28.61
CA ILE A 368 2.71 6.86 -29.36
C ILE A 368 3.67 7.28 -30.49
N SER A 369 4.97 7.14 -30.28
CA SER A 369 6.00 7.49 -31.26
C SER A 369 6.53 6.28 -32.05
N GLY A 370 5.84 5.14 -31.95
CA GLY A 370 6.25 3.84 -32.48
C GLY A 370 6.98 2.99 -31.40
N GLY A 371 7.18 1.71 -31.70
CA GLY A 371 7.64 0.73 -30.73
C GLY A 371 6.49 0.26 -29.82
N HIS A 372 6.84 -0.18 -28.64
CA HIS A 372 5.91 -0.69 -27.62
C HIS A 372 6.26 -0.10 -26.25
N TYR A 373 5.38 -0.28 -25.27
CA TYR A 373 5.67 0.06 -23.88
C TYR A 373 6.85 -0.79 -23.38
N THR A 374 7.66 -0.21 -22.49
CA THR A 374 8.83 -0.91 -21.95
C THR A 374 8.43 -1.68 -20.70
N PRO A 375 8.52 -3.03 -20.70
CA PRO A 375 8.29 -3.83 -19.51
C PRO A 375 9.55 -3.87 -18.65
N GLN A 376 9.41 -3.61 -17.34
CA GLN A 376 10.53 -3.64 -16.40
C GLN A 376 10.05 -3.77 -14.94
N PRO A 377 10.90 -4.23 -14.00
CA PRO A 377 10.55 -4.16 -12.58
C PRO A 377 10.45 -2.70 -12.12
N ALA A 378 9.54 -2.43 -11.17
CA ALA A 378 9.22 -1.07 -10.73
C ALA A 378 10.43 -0.33 -10.14
N TRP A 379 11.32 -1.01 -9.39
CA TRP A 379 12.55 -0.38 -8.87
C TRP A 379 13.46 0.20 -9.97
N ALA A 380 13.36 -0.29 -11.21
CA ALA A 380 14.18 0.21 -12.32
C ALA A 380 13.73 1.61 -12.79
N LEU A 381 12.52 2.02 -12.48
CA LEU A 381 12.05 3.39 -12.67
C LEU A 381 12.77 4.31 -11.65
N TYR A 382 12.50 4.17 -10.41
CA TYR A 382 13.18 4.70 -9.21
C TYR A 382 12.66 3.92 -8.00
N PRO A 383 13.41 3.83 -6.89
CA PRO A 383 12.90 3.16 -5.69
C PRO A 383 11.64 3.85 -5.17
N ALA A 384 10.60 3.06 -4.89
CA ALA A 384 9.33 3.54 -4.35
C ALA A 384 8.74 2.51 -3.39
N SER A 385 8.51 2.92 -2.14
CA SER A 385 7.90 2.11 -1.08
C SER A 385 6.47 2.53 -0.81
N GLY A 386 5.67 1.64 -0.20
CA GLY A 386 4.27 1.92 0.12
C GLY A 386 3.39 2.09 -1.12
N VAL A 387 3.72 1.41 -2.21
CA VAL A 387 2.99 1.42 -3.48
C VAL A 387 1.97 0.29 -3.56
N THR A 388 0.94 0.48 -4.38
CA THR A 388 -0.15 -0.48 -4.61
C THR A 388 0.36 -1.87 -4.98
N ASP A 389 1.28 -1.93 -5.96
CA ASP A 389 1.72 -3.20 -6.54
C ASP A 389 2.52 -4.03 -5.55
N ASP A 390 3.43 -3.39 -4.80
CA ASP A 390 4.23 -4.07 -3.79
C ASP A 390 3.35 -4.59 -2.64
N TYR A 391 2.33 -3.83 -2.23
CA TYR A 391 1.37 -4.26 -1.23
C TYR A 391 0.52 -5.43 -1.71
N ALA A 392 -0.08 -5.31 -2.89
CA ALA A 392 -0.93 -6.35 -3.46
C ALA A 392 -0.19 -7.68 -3.60
N TYR A 393 1.06 -7.63 -4.08
CA TYR A 393 1.86 -8.85 -4.22
C TYR A 393 2.44 -9.32 -2.89
N GLY A 394 3.07 -8.44 -2.13
CA GLY A 394 3.76 -8.80 -0.86
C GLY A 394 2.80 -9.33 0.20
N GLU A 395 1.63 -8.71 0.35
CA GLU A 395 0.62 -9.08 1.34
C GLU A 395 -0.25 -10.27 0.90
N HIS A 396 -0.71 -10.26 -0.38
CA HIS A 396 -1.75 -11.17 -0.86
C HIS A 396 -1.28 -12.12 -1.98
N GLY A 397 -0.09 -11.93 -2.56
CA GLY A 397 0.37 -12.71 -3.71
C GLY A 397 -0.32 -12.36 -5.03
N ILE A 398 -0.98 -11.21 -5.10
CA ILE A 398 -1.69 -10.72 -6.30
C ILE A 398 -0.66 -10.27 -7.34
N PHE A 399 -0.74 -10.75 -8.57
CA PHE A 399 0.09 -10.27 -9.69
C PHE A 399 -0.38 -8.89 -10.12
N SER A 400 0.17 -7.85 -9.46
CA SER A 400 -0.18 -6.45 -9.66
C SER A 400 0.80 -5.74 -10.56
N TYR A 401 0.29 -4.89 -11.45
CA TYR A 401 1.07 -4.12 -12.40
C TYR A 401 0.68 -2.65 -12.37
N CYS A 402 1.71 -1.78 -12.44
CA CYS A 402 1.50 -0.37 -12.74
C CYS A 402 1.74 -0.15 -14.25
N ILE A 403 0.80 0.46 -14.94
CA ILE A 403 0.97 0.87 -16.32
C ILE A 403 1.06 2.40 -16.40
N GLU A 404 2.22 2.90 -16.78
CA GLU A 404 2.50 4.31 -16.99
C GLU A 404 2.11 4.71 -18.42
N LEU A 405 0.93 5.28 -18.58
CA LEU A 405 0.27 5.58 -19.85
C LEU A 405 0.89 6.81 -20.56
N GLY A 406 0.99 6.76 -21.87
CA GLY A 406 1.30 7.93 -22.68
C GLY A 406 2.63 8.61 -22.38
N THR A 407 2.73 9.91 -22.74
CA THR A 407 3.99 10.69 -22.71
C THR A 407 3.89 12.01 -21.94
N GLN A 408 2.77 12.28 -21.30
CA GLN A 408 2.54 13.45 -20.44
C GLN A 408 1.39 13.16 -19.47
N PHE A 409 1.29 13.91 -18.36
CA PHE A 409 0.25 13.70 -17.34
C PHE A 409 -1.16 13.79 -17.92
N ILE A 410 -1.43 14.81 -18.71
CA ILE A 410 -2.73 15.07 -19.33
C ILE A 410 -2.53 15.20 -20.84
N PRO A 411 -2.58 14.09 -21.60
CA PRO A 411 -2.53 14.13 -23.07
C PRO A 411 -3.69 14.94 -23.68
N PRO A 412 -3.52 15.50 -24.88
CA PRO A 412 -4.63 16.14 -25.60
C PRO A 412 -5.74 15.14 -25.90
N ALA A 413 -6.99 15.59 -25.88
CA ALA A 413 -8.19 14.77 -26.13
C ALA A 413 -8.10 13.91 -27.40
N SER A 414 -7.40 14.40 -28.42
CA SER A 414 -7.18 13.67 -29.70
C SER A 414 -6.30 12.41 -29.54
N GLN A 415 -5.63 12.23 -28.41
CA GLN A 415 -4.81 11.05 -28.12
C GLN A 415 -5.47 10.12 -27.09
N VAL A 416 -6.48 10.58 -26.34
CA VAL A 416 -7.12 9.80 -25.27
C VAL A 416 -7.71 8.50 -25.84
N GLU A 417 -8.56 8.58 -26.88
CA GLU A 417 -9.19 7.43 -27.51
C GLU A 417 -8.16 6.41 -28.00
N GLN A 418 -7.09 6.88 -28.67
CA GLN A 418 -6.04 5.98 -29.16
C GLN A 418 -5.28 5.29 -28.03
N ILE A 419 -4.95 6.03 -26.94
CA ILE A 419 -4.20 5.46 -25.81
C ILE A 419 -5.08 4.44 -25.06
N THR A 420 -6.36 4.70 -24.89
CA THR A 420 -7.30 3.78 -24.25
C THR A 420 -7.46 2.50 -25.06
N GLU A 421 -7.64 2.62 -26.39
CA GLU A 421 -7.73 1.49 -27.32
C GLU A 421 -6.43 0.66 -27.32
N ASP A 422 -5.26 1.32 -27.40
CA ASP A 422 -3.96 0.65 -27.44
C ASP A 422 -3.67 -0.17 -26.15
N ASN A 423 -4.24 0.21 -25.00
CA ASN A 423 -4.04 -0.50 -23.73
C ASN A 423 -5.03 -1.64 -23.49
N LEU A 424 -6.07 -1.80 -24.31
CA LEU A 424 -7.07 -2.85 -24.15
C LEU A 424 -6.47 -4.25 -24.21
N GLU A 425 -5.59 -4.52 -25.18
CA GLU A 425 -4.99 -5.83 -25.34
C GLU A 425 -4.21 -6.28 -24.10
N ALA A 426 -3.52 -5.35 -23.42
CA ALA A 426 -2.83 -5.66 -22.17
C ALA A 426 -3.81 -6.04 -21.04
N ALA A 427 -4.95 -5.35 -20.94
CA ALA A 427 -5.99 -5.70 -19.98
C ALA A 427 -6.58 -7.09 -20.27
N MET A 428 -6.81 -7.42 -21.53
CA MET A 428 -7.29 -8.75 -21.94
C MET A 428 -6.25 -9.85 -21.71
N ILE A 429 -4.96 -9.60 -21.95
CA ILE A 429 -3.86 -10.52 -21.63
C ILE A 429 -3.88 -10.85 -20.13
N LEU A 430 -4.02 -9.84 -19.25
CA LEU A 430 -4.09 -10.06 -17.81
C LEU A 430 -5.30 -10.96 -17.44
N LEU A 431 -6.50 -10.62 -17.93
CA LEU A 431 -7.72 -11.40 -17.67
C LEU A 431 -7.58 -12.86 -18.12
N ASN A 432 -7.01 -13.07 -19.30
CA ASN A 432 -6.85 -14.40 -19.87
C ASN A 432 -5.81 -15.24 -19.14
N ARG A 433 -4.78 -14.59 -18.54
CA ARG A 433 -3.66 -15.30 -17.89
C ARG A 433 -4.12 -16.22 -16.76
N VAL A 434 -5.21 -15.88 -16.07
CA VAL A 434 -5.77 -16.70 -15.00
C VAL A 434 -6.31 -18.05 -15.50
N ASN A 435 -6.63 -18.16 -16.81
CA ASN A 435 -7.23 -19.34 -17.42
C ASN A 435 -6.22 -20.42 -17.81
N TYR A 436 -4.90 -20.14 -17.79
CA TYR A 436 -3.86 -21.08 -18.23
C TYR A 436 -2.58 -20.93 -17.40
N SER A 437 -1.73 -21.95 -17.43
CA SER A 437 -0.49 -22.03 -16.63
C SER A 437 -0.75 -21.65 -15.16
N THR A 438 -1.87 -22.15 -14.60
CA THR A 438 -2.32 -21.84 -13.25
C THR A 438 -2.62 -23.13 -12.49
N LEU A 439 -2.03 -23.26 -11.31
CA LEU A 439 -2.41 -24.27 -10.33
C LEU A 439 -3.60 -23.75 -9.53
N THR A 440 -4.70 -24.49 -9.53
CA THR A 440 -5.92 -24.16 -8.80
C THR A 440 -6.52 -25.39 -8.13
N GLY A 441 -7.45 -25.21 -7.23
CA GLY A 441 -8.15 -26.28 -6.54
C GLY A 441 -8.73 -25.79 -5.22
N HIS A 442 -9.22 -26.73 -4.42
CA HIS A 442 -9.83 -26.46 -3.12
C HIS A 442 -9.10 -27.21 -2.02
N VAL A 443 -8.97 -26.58 -0.86
CA VAL A 443 -8.52 -27.22 0.35
C VAL A 443 -9.68 -27.36 1.31
N THR A 444 -10.02 -28.58 1.70
CA THR A 444 -11.15 -28.88 2.58
C THR A 444 -10.76 -29.83 3.71
N ASP A 445 -11.53 -29.80 4.79
CA ASP A 445 -11.46 -30.81 5.84
C ASP A 445 -11.96 -32.18 5.33
N ALA A 446 -11.16 -33.22 5.53
CA ALA A 446 -11.44 -34.57 5.01
C ALA A 446 -12.69 -35.23 5.63
N ALA A 447 -13.11 -34.81 6.81
CA ALA A 447 -14.25 -35.39 7.54
C ALA A 447 -15.54 -34.62 7.30
N THR A 448 -15.47 -33.29 7.24
CA THR A 448 -16.65 -32.37 7.15
C THR A 448 -16.87 -31.84 5.76
N SER A 449 -15.83 -31.78 4.92
CA SER A 449 -15.78 -31.10 3.61
C SER A 449 -15.94 -29.57 3.72
N GLU A 450 -15.77 -28.98 4.90
CA GLU A 450 -15.74 -27.53 5.07
C GLU A 450 -14.45 -26.93 4.47
N PRO A 451 -14.49 -25.72 3.90
CA PRO A 451 -13.31 -25.07 3.36
C PRO A 451 -12.26 -24.76 4.44
N LEU A 452 -10.99 -24.81 4.07
CA LEU A 452 -9.87 -24.50 4.95
C LEU A 452 -9.02 -23.38 4.40
N VAL A 453 -8.60 -22.46 5.25
CA VAL A 453 -7.51 -21.52 4.98
C VAL A 453 -6.19 -22.27 5.16
N ALA A 454 -5.60 -22.67 4.06
CA ALA A 454 -4.36 -23.44 4.03
C ALA A 454 -3.28 -22.68 3.26
N GLU A 455 -2.04 -22.83 3.67
CA GLU A 455 -0.87 -22.37 2.92
C GLU A 455 -0.63 -23.31 1.72
N ILE A 456 -0.42 -22.72 0.56
CA ILE A 456 -0.10 -23.40 -0.69
C ILE A 456 1.37 -23.08 -1.01
N HIS A 457 2.27 -23.89 -0.49
CA HIS A 457 3.70 -23.72 -0.64
C HIS A 457 4.22 -24.50 -1.85
N ILE A 458 4.96 -23.84 -2.72
CA ILE A 458 5.59 -24.43 -3.92
C ILE A 458 7.10 -24.34 -3.75
N ASP A 459 7.76 -25.48 -3.59
CA ASP A 459 9.17 -25.55 -3.21
C ASP A 459 10.09 -24.78 -4.17
N GLU A 460 9.85 -24.86 -5.48
CA GLU A 460 10.65 -24.24 -6.52
C GLU A 460 10.50 -22.71 -6.56
N ILE A 461 9.45 -22.17 -5.95
CA ILE A 461 9.11 -20.76 -5.92
C ILE A 461 9.33 -20.17 -4.52
N ASP A 462 8.66 -20.72 -3.51
CA ASP A 462 8.51 -20.09 -2.20
C ASP A 462 9.75 -20.28 -1.29
N ASN A 463 10.69 -21.17 -1.65
CA ASN A 463 11.98 -21.32 -0.96
C ASN A 463 13.04 -20.27 -1.34
N THR A 464 12.71 -19.32 -2.22
CA THR A 464 13.68 -18.33 -2.75
C THR A 464 13.90 -17.10 -1.87
N GLY A 465 13.13 -16.92 -0.79
CA GLY A 465 13.28 -15.80 0.15
C GLY A 465 11.95 -15.39 0.82
N ASN A 466 12.04 -14.46 1.77
CA ASN A 466 10.89 -14.00 2.56
C ASN A 466 10.31 -12.67 2.06
N PHE A 467 10.21 -12.46 0.76
CA PHE A 467 9.74 -11.22 0.17
C PHE A 467 8.22 -11.19 -0.12
N ARG A 468 7.47 -12.16 0.35
CA ARG A 468 6.03 -12.24 0.25
C ARG A 468 5.48 -13.01 1.44
N LYS A 469 4.29 -12.66 1.93
CA LYS A 469 3.58 -13.51 2.89
C LYS A 469 3.24 -14.87 2.26
N PRO A 470 3.13 -15.94 3.07
CA PRO A 470 2.70 -17.24 2.57
C PRO A 470 1.37 -17.14 1.81
N TYR A 471 1.31 -17.75 0.63
CA TYR A 471 0.09 -17.76 -0.16
C TYR A 471 -0.94 -18.72 0.45
N LYS A 472 -2.16 -18.25 0.61
CA LYS A 472 -3.23 -19.01 1.29
C LYS A 472 -4.45 -19.20 0.40
N SER A 473 -5.17 -20.30 0.64
CA SER A 473 -6.49 -20.51 0.07
C SER A 473 -7.52 -19.55 0.67
N ASN A 474 -8.59 -19.31 -0.07
CA ASN A 474 -9.71 -18.44 0.31
C ASN A 474 -10.47 -19.01 1.52
N GLU A 475 -10.89 -18.14 2.44
CA GLU A 475 -11.60 -18.54 3.66
C GLU A 475 -13.00 -19.13 3.38
N GLN A 476 -13.71 -18.57 2.40
CA GLN A 476 -15.10 -18.93 2.14
C GLN A 476 -15.23 -20.24 1.36
N PHE A 477 -14.35 -20.47 0.38
CA PHE A 477 -14.44 -21.61 -0.53
C PHE A 477 -13.27 -22.60 -0.40
N GLY A 478 -12.18 -22.21 0.26
CA GLY A 478 -10.95 -22.99 0.30
C GLY A 478 -10.19 -23.00 -1.02
N SER A 479 -10.64 -22.21 -2.00
CA SER A 479 -10.06 -22.14 -3.34
C SER A 479 -8.74 -21.38 -3.36
N TYR A 480 -7.89 -21.68 -4.36
CA TYR A 480 -6.62 -21.00 -4.59
C TYR A 480 -6.26 -20.98 -6.07
N PHE A 481 -5.48 -19.96 -6.47
CA PHE A 481 -5.06 -19.74 -7.85
C PHE A 481 -3.60 -19.26 -7.86
N ARG A 482 -2.66 -20.15 -8.23
CA ARG A 482 -1.24 -19.83 -8.35
C ARG A 482 -0.84 -19.81 -9.81
N MET A 483 -0.63 -18.64 -10.38
CA MET A 483 -0.10 -18.48 -11.74
C MET A 483 1.40 -18.79 -11.74
N LEU A 484 1.84 -19.72 -12.58
CA LEU A 484 3.20 -20.27 -12.59
C LEU A 484 3.73 -20.31 -14.02
N PRO A 485 5.05 -20.31 -14.23
CA PRO A 485 5.63 -20.76 -15.49
C PRO A 485 5.29 -22.21 -15.79
N ASP A 486 5.37 -22.61 -17.06
CA ASP A 486 5.27 -24.02 -17.41
C ASP A 486 6.39 -24.82 -16.75
N GLY A 487 6.06 -25.97 -16.16
CA GLY A 487 7.03 -26.75 -15.40
C GLY A 487 6.42 -27.87 -14.57
N ASN A 488 7.27 -28.49 -13.77
CA ASN A 488 6.86 -29.49 -12.79
C ASN A 488 7.24 -29.00 -11.39
N TYR A 489 6.30 -29.06 -10.48
CA TYR A 489 6.40 -28.44 -9.16
C TYR A 489 6.14 -29.43 -8.03
N THR A 490 6.75 -29.16 -6.88
CA THR A 490 6.46 -29.81 -5.61
C THR A 490 5.60 -28.88 -4.78
N VAL A 491 4.36 -29.32 -4.47
CA VAL A 491 3.36 -28.53 -3.78
C VAL A 491 3.10 -29.11 -2.41
N THR A 492 3.31 -28.34 -1.36
CA THR A 492 2.95 -28.69 0.01
C THR A 492 1.77 -27.83 0.46
N VAL A 493 0.70 -28.51 0.87
CA VAL A 493 -0.52 -27.86 1.41
C VAL A 493 -0.58 -28.11 2.90
N SER A 494 -0.69 -27.04 3.69
CA SER A 494 -0.68 -27.09 5.15
C SER A 494 -1.68 -26.11 5.76
N ALA A 495 -2.35 -26.53 6.83
CA ALA A 495 -3.23 -25.69 7.63
C ALA A 495 -2.99 -25.94 9.12
N PHE A 496 -3.20 -24.92 9.93
CA PHE A 496 -3.09 -25.08 11.38
C PHE A 496 -4.11 -26.13 11.86
N GLY A 497 -3.63 -27.12 12.58
CA GLY A 497 -4.48 -28.21 13.08
C GLY A 497 -4.62 -29.42 12.16
N TYR A 498 -3.95 -29.42 11.04
CA TYR A 498 -4.07 -30.48 10.04
C TYR A 498 -2.72 -31.10 9.67
N ILE A 499 -2.74 -32.34 9.23
CA ILE A 499 -1.57 -33.05 8.69
C ILE A 499 -1.28 -32.52 7.30
N SER A 500 -0.11 -31.92 7.10
CA SER A 500 0.35 -31.41 5.81
C SER A 500 0.46 -32.52 4.76
N GLN A 501 0.17 -32.17 3.50
CA GLN A 501 0.32 -33.09 2.37
C GLN A 501 1.25 -32.49 1.32
N THR A 502 2.15 -33.30 0.78
CA THR A 502 3.08 -32.91 -0.29
C THR A 502 2.80 -33.72 -1.55
N PHE A 503 2.71 -33.02 -2.67
CA PHE A 503 2.47 -33.56 -4.00
C PHE A 503 3.66 -33.24 -4.90
N GLU A 504 4.32 -34.28 -5.43
CA GLU A 504 5.48 -34.14 -6.31
C GLU A 504 5.08 -34.21 -7.77
N ASN A 505 5.84 -33.52 -8.66
CA ASN A 505 5.69 -33.58 -10.12
C ASN A 505 4.31 -33.11 -10.61
N ILE A 506 3.78 -32.05 -10.01
CA ILE A 506 2.57 -31.37 -10.50
C ILE A 506 2.94 -30.60 -11.77
N GLU A 507 2.42 -31.04 -12.92
CA GLU A 507 2.69 -30.44 -14.23
C GLU A 507 1.80 -29.20 -14.46
N ILE A 508 2.42 -28.08 -14.77
CA ILE A 508 1.78 -26.84 -15.19
C ILE A 508 2.15 -26.59 -16.65
N ASN A 509 1.17 -26.26 -17.48
CA ASN A 509 1.36 -25.96 -18.89
C ASN A 509 0.33 -24.92 -19.40
N ASP A 510 0.54 -24.41 -20.60
CA ASP A 510 -0.27 -23.38 -21.25
C ASP A 510 -1.60 -23.91 -21.86
N GLU A 511 -1.91 -25.20 -21.72
CA GLU A 511 -3.16 -25.78 -22.23
C GLU A 511 -4.39 -25.46 -21.35
N GLY A 512 -4.15 -24.97 -20.10
CA GLY A 512 -5.25 -24.63 -19.17
C GLY A 512 -4.81 -24.54 -17.72
N GLN A 513 -5.78 -24.73 -16.83
CA GLN A 513 -5.54 -24.80 -15.39
C GLN A 513 -5.26 -26.23 -14.97
N THR A 514 -4.27 -26.43 -14.08
CA THR A 514 -4.03 -27.71 -13.39
C THR A 514 -4.80 -27.70 -12.07
N ILE A 515 -5.72 -28.66 -11.88
CA ILE A 515 -6.57 -28.75 -10.70
C ILE A 515 -5.94 -29.72 -9.68
N LEU A 516 -5.75 -29.25 -8.45
CA LEU A 516 -5.28 -30.04 -7.32
C LEU A 516 -6.19 -29.79 -6.10
N ASP A 517 -7.24 -30.59 -5.97
CA ASP A 517 -8.11 -30.57 -4.77
C ASP A 517 -7.44 -31.37 -3.66
N VAL A 518 -7.40 -30.79 -2.45
CA VAL A 518 -6.73 -31.38 -1.30
C VAL A 518 -7.69 -31.48 -0.11
N GLN A 519 -7.77 -32.71 0.44
CA GLN A 519 -8.52 -32.93 1.68
C GLN A 519 -7.53 -33.17 2.82
N LEU A 520 -7.42 -32.22 3.75
CA LEU A 520 -6.55 -32.33 4.90
C LEU A 520 -7.24 -33.09 6.03
N VAL A 521 -6.48 -33.97 6.69
CA VAL A 521 -6.95 -34.72 7.86
C VAL A 521 -6.55 -33.96 9.11
N GLU A 522 -7.49 -33.75 10.02
CA GLU A 522 -7.23 -33.12 11.30
C GLU A 522 -6.12 -33.88 12.07
N SER A 523 -5.19 -33.15 12.63
CA SER A 523 -4.11 -33.67 13.44
C SER A 523 -4.58 -33.99 14.86
N GLU A 524 -3.89 -34.85 15.58
CA GLU A 524 -4.24 -35.16 16.97
C GLU A 524 -4.04 -33.91 17.87
N VAL A 525 -5.04 -33.63 18.71
CA VAL A 525 -4.95 -32.59 19.73
C VAL A 525 -4.12 -33.07 20.89
N ILE A 526 -3.12 -32.30 21.27
CA ILE A 526 -2.16 -32.61 22.30
C ILE A 526 -2.19 -31.51 23.38
N THR A 527 -2.09 -31.91 24.64
CA THR A 527 -1.81 -30.97 25.72
C THR A 527 -0.30 -30.93 25.93
N VAL A 528 0.30 -29.75 25.76
CA VAL A 528 1.72 -29.53 26.06
C VAL A 528 1.84 -28.95 27.47
N SER A 529 2.79 -29.48 28.22
CA SER A 529 3.17 -28.94 29.52
C SER A 529 4.70 -28.86 29.63
N GLY A 530 5.17 -28.08 30.57
CA GLY A 530 6.61 -27.97 30.83
C GLY A 530 6.91 -27.00 31.96
N THR A 531 8.20 -26.77 32.14
CA THR A 531 8.72 -25.83 33.13
C THR A 531 9.67 -24.83 32.47
N VAL A 532 9.67 -23.61 32.99
CA VAL A 532 10.66 -22.58 32.66
C VAL A 532 11.52 -22.35 33.88
N THR A 533 12.84 -22.53 33.72
CA THR A 533 13.81 -22.41 34.81
C THR A 533 14.96 -21.47 34.46
N ASP A 534 15.56 -20.92 35.46
CA ASP A 534 16.82 -20.16 35.33
C ASP A 534 17.98 -21.11 35.03
N SER A 535 18.75 -20.82 34.01
CA SER A 535 19.80 -21.72 33.45
C SER A 535 21.04 -21.87 34.39
N GLU A 536 21.27 -20.92 35.30
CA GLU A 536 22.41 -20.95 36.22
C GLU A 536 22.05 -21.58 37.56
N THR A 537 20.85 -21.28 38.06
CA THR A 537 20.41 -21.70 39.40
C THR A 537 19.50 -22.91 39.38
N GLY A 538 18.88 -23.21 38.25
CA GLY A 538 17.83 -24.24 38.09
C GLY A 538 16.53 -23.92 38.85
N LEU A 539 16.35 -22.69 39.34
CA LEU A 539 15.13 -22.27 40.04
C LEU A 539 14.01 -21.98 39.06
N PRO A 540 12.76 -22.26 39.45
CA PRO A 540 11.61 -21.96 38.59
C PRO A 540 11.43 -20.46 38.40
N ILE A 541 11.01 -20.04 37.19
CA ILE A 541 10.70 -18.66 36.84
C ILE A 541 9.18 -18.52 36.82
N GLU A 542 8.61 -17.73 37.74
CA GLU A 542 7.20 -17.37 37.78
C GLU A 542 6.91 -16.23 36.80
N GLY A 543 5.80 -16.29 36.05
CA GLY A 543 5.36 -15.24 35.15
C GLY A 543 6.12 -15.20 33.81
N ALA A 544 6.95 -16.21 33.51
CA ALA A 544 7.52 -16.34 32.17
C ALA A 544 6.41 -16.62 31.14
N THR A 545 6.44 -15.92 30.01
CA THR A 545 5.49 -16.13 28.92
C THR A 545 6.04 -17.16 27.94
N VAL A 546 5.19 -18.11 27.59
CA VAL A 546 5.43 -19.13 26.54
C VAL A 546 4.45 -18.91 25.41
N GLU A 547 4.96 -18.52 24.25
CA GLU A 547 4.22 -18.22 23.04
C GLU A 547 4.55 -19.24 21.96
N VAL A 548 3.54 -19.75 21.25
CA VAL A 548 3.71 -20.58 20.05
C VAL A 548 3.58 -19.68 18.83
N MET A 549 4.72 -19.34 18.25
CA MET A 549 4.80 -18.32 17.19
C MET A 549 4.02 -18.71 15.94
N ASN A 550 3.43 -17.72 15.29
CA ASN A 550 2.69 -17.86 14.02
C ASN A 550 1.51 -18.86 14.09
N THR A 551 0.88 -18.98 15.26
CA THR A 551 -0.31 -19.81 15.48
C THR A 551 -1.39 -19.00 16.19
N PRO A 552 -2.67 -19.41 16.14
CA PRO A 552 -3.73 -18.80 16.91
C PRO A 552 -3.77 -19.24 18.39
N VAL A 553 -2.75 -19.98 18.86
CA VAL A 553 -2.66 -20.42 20.25
C VAL A 553 -2.29 -19.23 21.14
N ASP A 554 -3.16 -18.92 22.11
CA ASP A 554 -2.89 -17.84 23.06
C ASP A 554 -1.63 -18.11 23.88
N PRO A 555 -0.76 -17.12 24.09
CA PRO A 555 0.39 -17.25 24.98
C PRO A 555 -0.04 -17.62 26.41
N VAL A 556 0.71 -18.49 27.07
CA VAL A 556 0.48 -18.88 28.45
C VAL A 556 1.59 -18.38 29.35
N THR A 557 1.31 -18.22 30.66
CA THR A 557 2.30 -17.79 31.63
C THR A 557 2.57 -18.89 32.67
N THR A 558 3.81 -18.96 33.14
CA THR A 558 4.23 -19.91 34.19
C THR A 558 3.71 -19.51 35.58
N ASN A 559 3.41 -20.53 36.38
CA ASN A 559 3.02 -20.38 37.79
C ASN A 559 4.28 -20.23 38.70
N VAL A 560 4.06 -20.13 40.03
CA VAL A 560 5.12 -20.02 41.06
C VAL A 560 6.15 -21.18 41.04
N ASN A 561 5.78 -22.33 40.46
CA ASN A 561 6.71 -23.46 40.28
C ASN A 561 7.42 -23.44 38.90
N GLY A 562 7.23 -22.38 38.11
CA GLY A 562 7.70 -22.30 36.73
C GLY A 562 6.94 -23.17 35.73
N GLU A 563 5.81 -23.78 36.15
CA GLU A 563 5.04 -24.71 35.32
C GLU A 563 4.07 -23.94 34.42
N TYR A 564 3.94 -24.41 33.17
CA TYR A 564 2.95 -23.91 32.19
C TYR A 564 2.20 -25.09 31.54
N THR A 565 1.04 -24.78 30.95
CA THR A 565 0.25 -25.76 30.20
C THR A 565 -0.43 -25.03 29.02
N ILE A 566 -0.23 -25.57 27.82
CA ILE A 566 -0.99 -25.25 26.62
C ILE A 566 -2.01 -26.37 26.45
N PRO A 567 -3.30 -26.13 26.70
CA PRO A 567 -4.29 -27.19 26.82
C PRO A 567 -4.56 -27.90 25.49
N GLU A 568 -4.49 -27.17 24.37
CA GLU A 568 -4.84 -27.66 23.05
C GLU A 568 -3.84 -27.09 22.01
N ILE A 569 -3.04 -27.97 21.45
CA ILE A 569 -2.18 -27.75 20.31
C ILE A 569 -2.18 -29.02 19.45
N TYR A 570 -1.93 -28.89 18.17
CA TYR A 570 -1.92 -30.01 17.27
C TYR A 570 -0.53 -30.62 17.12
N GLU A 571 -0.46 -31.90 16.73
CA GLU A 571 0.81 -32.53 16.39
C GLU A 571 1.46 -31.79 15.22
N ASN A 572 2.63 -31.19 15.47
CA ASN A 572 3.42 -30.46 14.46
C ASN A 572 4.79 -30.04 15.05
N THR A 573 5.62 -29.40 14.24
CA THR A 573 6.83 -28.71 14.70
C THR A 573 6.58 -27.21 14.78
N TYR A 574 6.76 -26.63 15.97
CA TYR A 574 6.50 -25.24 16.26
C TYR A 574 7.75 -24.49 16.71
N SER A 575 7.78 -23.20 16.47
CA SER A 575 8.72 -22.27 17.10
C SER A 575 8.10 -21.72 18.38
N PHE A 576 8.68 -22.05 19.52
CA PHE A 576 8.31 -21.50 20.82
C PHE A 576 9.18 -20.28 21.11
N LYS A 577 8.56 -19.17 21.47
CA LYS A 577 9.21 -17.99 22.02
C LYS A 577 8.92 -17.92 23.50
N VAL A 578 9.99 -17.92 24.32
CA VAL A 578 9.86 -17.90 25.78
C VAL A 578 10.64 -16.71 26.33
N TYR A 579 9.99 -15.88 27.15
CA TYR A 579 10.59 -14.68 27.70
C TYR A 579 10.06 -14.36 29.10
N ALA A 580 10.87 -13.72 29.89
CA ALA A 580 10.51 -13.23 31.23
C ALA A 580 11.30 -11.94 31.52
N LEU A 581 10.80 -11.17 32.49
CA LEU A 581 11.51 -9.97 32.98
C LEU A 581 12.89 -10.39 33.52
N ASP A 582 13.93 -9.64 33.20
CA ASP A 582 15.33 -9.85 33.56
C ASP A 582 15.97 -11.10 32.94
N TYR A 583 15.34 -11.73 31.95
CA TYR A 583 15.86 -12.90 31.24
C TYR A 583 15.98 -12.66 29.73
N ALA A 584 16.98 -13.29 29.11
CA ALA A 584 17.12 -13.31 27.65
C ALA A 584 16.00 -14.13 27.02
N THR A 585 15.38 -13.61 25.97
CA THR A 585 14.36 -14.32 25.18
C THR A 585 14.97 -15.55 24.50
N VAL A 586 14.26 -16.67 24.58
CA VAL A 586 14.64 -17.93 23.90
C VAL A 586 13.61 -18.21 22.79
N ILE A 587 14.11 -18.47 21.56
CA ILE A 587 13.30 -18.99 20.47
C ILE A 587 13.83 -20.38 20.13
N GLN A 588 12.98 -21.39 20.24
CA GLN A 588 13.36 -22.78 20.03
C GLN A 588 12.31 -23.50 19.18
N GLN A 589 12.78 -24.24 18.18
CA GLN A 589 11.91 -25.11 17.38
C GLN A 589 11.76 -26.48 18.10
N VAL A 590 10.51 -26.92 18.29
CA VAL A 590 10.17 -28.17 19.00
C VAL A 590 9.10 -28.93 18.23
N SER A 591 9.34 -30.24 18.01
CA SER A 591 8.33 -31.13 17.46
C SER A 591 7.45 -31.66 18.56
N ILE A 592 6.17 -31.41 18.46
CA ILE A 592 5.13 -31.83 19.43
C ILE A 592 4.39 -33.03 18.84
N ASP A 593 4.32 -34.10 19.62
CA ASP A 593 3.54 -35.31 19.35
C ASP A 593 3.09 -35.95 20.67
N ALA A 594 2.34 -37.04 20.61
CA ALA A 594 1.81 -37.73 21.79
C ALA A 594 2.92 -38.25 22.74
N GLN A 595 4.16 -38.39 22.28
CA GLN A 595 5.32 -38.84 23.06
C GLN A 595 6.20 -37.65 23.50
N ASN A 596 6.18 -36.53 22.74
CA ASN A 596 7.00 -35.33 22.96
C ASN A 596 6.09 -34.13 23.30
N ASN A 597 5.38 -34.22 24.41
CA ASN A 597 4.45 -33.17 24.86
C ASN A 597 4.82 -32.54 26.21
N VAL A 598 6.02 -32.84 26.71
CA VAL A 598 6.62 -32.15 27.84
C VAL A 598 7.83 -31.37 27.33
N VAL A 599 7.75 -30.05 27.40
CA VAL A 599 8.78 -29.16 26.83
C VAL A 599 9.25 -28.20 27.92
N ASP A 600 10.48 -28.36 28.33
CA ASP A 600 11.11 -27.50 29.32
C ASP A 600 12.00 -26.48 28.67
N PHE A 601 12.04 -25.26 29.21
CA PHE A 601 12.88 -24.16 28.75
C PHE A 601 13.79 -23.66 29.87
N GLU A 602 14.99 -23.27 29.50
CA GLU A 602 15.93 -22.60 30.39
C GLU A 602 16.17 -21.19 29.88
N LEU A 603 15.94 -20.18 30.74
CA LEU A 603 16.26 -18.79 30.42
C LEU A 603 17.51 -18.37 31.19
N THR A 604 18.34 -17.61 30.53
CA THR A 604 19.54 -17.05 31.17
C THR A 604 19.24 -15.66 31.73
N GLU A 605 19.46 -15.46 33.03
CA GLU A 605 19.32 -14.13 33.62
C GLU A 605 20.21 -13.14 32.89
N THR A 606 19.65 -12.02 32.55
CA THR A 606 20.37 -10.96 31.87
C THR A 606 20.12 -9.65 32.59
N ASN A 607 21.15 -8.79 32.66
CA ASN A 607 20.95 -7.41 33.05
C ASN A 607 20.38 -6.56 31.87
N ALA A 608 19.90 -7.20 30.85
CA ALA A 608 19.29 -6.51 29.71
C ALA A 608 17.89 -6.04 30.09
N VAL A 609 17.59 -4.78 29.86
CA VAL A 609 16.26 -4.23 29.94
C VAL A 609 15.53 -4.58 28.65
N SER A 610 14.45 -5.32 28.77
CA SER A 610 13.60 -5.74 27.65
C SER A 610 12.34 -4.87 27.63
N PHE A 611 11.84 -4.56 26.44
CA PHE A 611 10.53 -3.89 26.27
C PHE A 611 9.39 -4.88 26.01
N GLU A 612 9.64 -6.18 26.08
CA GLU A 612 8.70 -7.24 25.68
C GLU A 612 7.45 -7.35 26.58
N ALA A 613 7.42 -6.67 27.72
CA ALA A 613 6.22 -6.49 28.53
C ALA A 613 5.18 -5.52 27.89
N GLY A 614 5.50 -4.85 26.79
CA GLY A 614 4.66 -3.83 26.18
C GLY A 614 4.49 -2.54 27.00
N VAL A 615 5.26 -2.41 28.08
CA VAL A 615 5.27 -1.24 28.97
C VAL A 615 6.71 -0.97 29.44
N PHE A 616 6.99 0.27 29.78
CA PHE A 616 8.25 0.59 30.47
C PHE A 616 8.18 0.11 31.92
N ASP A 617 9.23 -0.52 32.39
CA ASP A 617 9.36 -0.91 33.80
C ASP A 617 9.65 0.29 34.71
N GLN A 618 9.76 0.05 36.04
CA GLN A 618 9.87 1.12 37.04
C GLN A 618 11.23 1.88 37.02
N GLY A 619 12.21 1.40 36.25
CA GLY A 619 13.53 2.03 36.16
C GLY A 619 13.58 3.23 35.21
N TRP A 620 12.62 3.37 34.33
CA TRP A 620 12.59 4.40 33.30
C TRP A 620 11.94 5.69 33.77
N SER A 621 12.55 6.81 33.36
CA SER A 621 11.97 8.15 33.49
C SER A 621 12.13 8.92 32.19
N PHE A 622 11.24 9.92 31.97
CA PHE A 622 11.14 10.63 30.72
C PHE A 622 11.30 12.14 30.91
N GLY A 623 11.78 12.80 29.86
CA GLY A 623 11.97 14.24 29.83
C GLY A 623 11.84 14.83 28.45
N GLY A 624 11.83 16.17 28.37
CA GLY A 624 11.69 16.89 27.11
C GLY A 624 10.25 17.25 26.77
N ASN A 625 9.97 17.45 25.49
CA ASN A 625 8.68 17.96 24.98
C ASN A 625 7.66 16.84 24.72
N ALA A 626 8.13 15.61 24.51
CA ALA A 626 7.28 14.42 24.34
C ALA A 626 7.89 13.23 25.08
N ASN A 627 7.05 12.28 25.50
CA ASN A 627 7.52 11.04 26.15
C ASN A 627 7.83 9.98 25.09
N TRP A 628 8.78 9.12 25.39
CA TRP A 628 8.99 7.87 24.68
C TRP A 628 7.81 6.93 24.92
N THR A 629 7.53 6.08 23.95
CA THR A 629 6.46 5.09 23.96
C THR A 629 7.00 3.71 23.61
N ILE A 630 6.26 2.67 23.94
CA ILE A 630 6.55 1.32 23.45
C ILE A 630 5.92 1.20 22.06
N ASP A 631 6.70 0.73 21.10
CA ASP A 631 6.33 0.54 19.69
C ASP A 631 6.42 -0.95 19.34
N ASN A 632 5.42 -1.45 18.61
CA ASN A 632 5.35 -2.83 18.13
C ASN A 632 5.46 -2.93 16.60
N THR A 633 5.75 -1.83 15.93
CA THR A 633 5.88 -1.81 14.46
C THR A 633 7.27 -2.22 13.99
N THR A 634 8.28 -2.07 14.85
CA THR A 634 9.67 -2.48 14.56
C THR A 634 10.42 -2.81 15.83
N ALA A 635 11.13 -3.91 15.86
CA ALA A 635 12.03 -4.31 16.95
C ALA A 635 13.29 -4.97 16.36
N TRP A 636 14.40 -4.96 17.10
CA TRP A 636 15.58 -5.76 16.75
C TRP A 636 15.37 -7.22 17.15
N ASP A 637 14.84 -7.43 18.35
CA ASP A 637 14.56 -8.73 18.94
C ASP A 637 13.19 -8.67 19.58
N GLY A 638 12.43 -9.75 19.50
CA GLY A 638 11.08 -9.81 20.04
C GLY A 638 10.05 -9.05 19.22
N VAL A 639 9.11 -8.39 19.93
CA VAL A 639 7.96 -7.69 19.33
C VAL A 639 8.04 -6.19 19.55
N TYR A 640 8.67 -5.73 20.65
CA TYR A 640 8.58 -4.35 21.10
C TYR A 640 9.93 -3.63 21.13
N SER A 641 9.87 -2.35 20.86
CA SER A 641 11.01 -1.42 21.05
C SER A 641 10.56 -0.15 21.74
N ALA A 642 11.51 0.64 22.25
CA ALA A 642 11.23 1.99 22.72
C ALA A 642 11.38 2.98 21.56
N LYS A 643 10.35 3.79 21.32
CA LYS A 643 10.28 4.81 20.28
C LYS A 643 10.19 6.20 20.89
N SER A 644 10.96 7.13 20.39
CA SER A 644 10.87 8.54 20.79
C SER A 644 9.47 9.10 20.48
N GLY A 645 8.98 10.00 21.34
CA GLY A 645 7.79 10.77 21.00
C GLY A 645 8.09 11.76 19.88
N ASN A 646 7.04 12.11 19.11
CA ASN A 646 7.14 13.09 18.03
C ASN A 646 7.46 14.47 18.60
N ILE A 647 8.49 15.12 18.07
CA ILE A 647 8.94 16.46 18.44
C ILE A 647 9.07 17.32 17.19
N GLY A 648 8.90 18.63 17.33
CA GLY A 648 9.15 19.61 16.28
C GLY A 648 10.49 20.31 16.45
N ASP A 649 10.80 21.24 15.58
CA ASP A 649 12.03 22.03 15.58
C ASP A 649 12.36 22.62 16.96
N ASN A 650 13.63 22.55 17.36
CA ASN A 650 14.15 23.03 18.64
C ASN A 650 13.47 22.38 19.88
N GLN A 651 12.93 21.20 19.74
CA GLN A 651 12.39 20.39 20.83
C GLN A 651 13.30 19.20 21.14
N THR A 652 13.11 18.58 22.29
CA THR A 652 13.84 17.39 22.71
C THR A 652 12.91 16.39 23.35
N THR A 653 13.24 15.12 23.25
CA THR A 653 12.63 14.03 23.99
C THR A 653 13.71 13.16 24.58
N ALA A 654 13.52 12.68 25.79
CA ALA A 654 14.51 11.85 26.48
C ALA A 654 13.85 10.71 27.25
N MET A 655 14.49 9.55 27.23
CA MET A 655 14.28 8.48 28.20
C MET A 655 15.56 8.26 28.99
N MET A 656 15.41 7.98 30.27
CA MET A 656 16.52 7.87 31.22
C MET A 656 16.33 6.64 32.10
N TYR A 657 17.38 5.90 32.29
CA TYR A 657 17.43 4.75 33.19
C TYR A 657 18.54 4.94 34.20
N SER A 658 18.26 4.71 35.50
CA SER A 658 19.25 4.80 36.56
C SER A 658 19.58 3.42 37.09
N MET A 659 20.87 3.08 37.13
CA MET A 659 21.33 1.76 37.53
C MET A 659 22.60 1.82 38.43
N GLU A 660 22.74 0.83 39.29
CA GLU A 660 23.98 0.59 40.03
C GLU A 660 24.79 -0.49 39.31
N VAL A 661 25.98 -0.14 38.87
CA VAL A 661 26.92 -1.08 38.21
C VAL A 661 27.91 -1.60 39.27
N ALA A 662 27.82 -2.89 39.59
CA ALA A 662 28.62 -3.50 40.66
C ALA A 662 30.13 -3.57 40.34
N SER A 663 30.48 -3.73 39.07
CA SER A 663 31.87 -3.75 38.58
C SER A 663 31.94 -3.10 37.19
N ALA A 664 33.11 -2.55 36.84
CA ALA A 664 33.31 -1.96 35.52
C ALA A 664 32.98 -3.00 34.40
N GLY A 665 32.26 -2.57 33.40
CA GLY A 665 31.74 -3.40 32.32
C GLY A 665 31.41 -2.61 31.08
N VAL A 666 30.41 -3.08 30.35
CA VAL A 666 29.90 -2.44 29.14
C VAL A 666 28.38 -2.32 29.20
N ILE A 667 27.85 -1.24 28.63
CA ILE A 667 26.45 -1.09 28.27
C ILE A 667 26.37 -1.28 26.76
N SER A 668 25.50 -2.17 26.27
CA SER A 668 25.17 -2.32 24.85
C SER A 668 23.69 -2.21 24.63
N PHE A 669 23.30 -1.70 23.47
CA PHE A 669 21.91 -1.67 23.02
C PHE A 669 21.84 -1.60 21.49
N TYR A 670 20.72 -2.06 20.94
CA TYR A 670 20.43 -1.89 19.52
C TYR A 670 19.68 -0.57 19.32
N ARG A 671 20.10 0.20 18.31
CA ARG A 671 19.45 1.44 17.93
C ARG A 671 19.08 1.43 16.45
N LYS A 672 17.94 2.04 16.12
CA LYS A 672 17.49 2.40 14.79
C LYS A 672 17.19 3.90 14.80
N VAL A 673 17.55 4.62 13.74
CA VAL A 673 17.32 6.07 13.65
C VAL A 673 16.63 6.39 12.35
N SER A 674 15.60 7.22 12.44
CA SER A 674 14.97 7.89 11.32
C SER A 674 14.81 9.35 11.72
N SER A 675 15.65 10.23 11.18
CA SER A 675 15.70 11.65 11.53
C SER A 675 16.31 12.49 10.41
N GLU A 676 16.14 13.80 10.47
CA GLU A 676 16.75 14.71 9.50
C GLU A 676 18.27 14.70 9.61
N THR A 677 18.94 14.36 8.52
CA THR A 677 20.41 14.23 8.48
C THR A 677 21.10 15.57 8.78
N GLY A 678 21.87 15.60 9.85
CA GLY A 678 22.68 16.77 10.24
C GLY A 678 21.93 17.84 11.02
N TYR A 679 20.65 17.60 11.37
CA TYR A 679 19.83 18.51 12.16
C TYR A 679 19.26 17.82 13.40
N ASP A 680 18.62 16.67 13.28
CA ASP A 680 18.05 15.93 14.39
C ASP A 680 18.88 14.69 14.72
N TYR A 681 19.17 14.49 16.00
CA TYR A 681 20.09 13.45 16.46
C TYR A 681 19.47 12.59 17.55
N LEU A 682 19.59 11.27 17.42
CA LEU A 682 19.55 10.38 18.57
C LEU A 682 20.88 10.48 19.28
N GLN A 683 20.88 10.84 20.55
CA GLN A 683 22.09 11.02 21.36
C GLN A 683 22.11 10.10 22.58
N PHE A 684 23.26 9.48 22.85
CA PHE A 684 23.42 8.63 24.00
C PHE A 684 24.38 9.26 25.03
N TYR A 685 23.95 9.29 26.29
CA TYR A 685 24.67 9.89 27.40
C TYR A 685 24.89 8.87 28.50
N ILE A 686 26.05 8.92 29.15
CA ILE A 686 26.35 8.31 30.47
C ILE A 686 26.72 9.45 31.42
N ASP A 687 26.01 9.58 32.55
CA ASP A 687 26.23 10.62 33.58
C ASP A 687 26.28 12.05 33.00
N ASN A 688 25.32 12.35 32.12
CA ASN A 688 25.22 13.61 31.35
C ASN A 688 26.43 13.91 30.43
N SER A 689 27.29 12.93 30.17
CA SER A 689 28.37 13.05 29.19
C SER A 689 27.95 12.36 27.89
N LEU A 690 27.92 13.11 26.79
CA LEU A 690 27.64 12.57 25.47
C LEU A 690 28.64 11.48 25.09
N GLN A 691 28.17 10.32 24.74
CA GLN A 691 28.99 9.20 24.29
C GLN A 691 28.99 9.09 22.77
N ASP A 692 27.80 9.25 22.14
CA ASP A 692 27.65 9.19 20.69
C ASP A 692 26.38 9.89 20.24
N GLU A 693 26.29 10.17 18.92
CA GLU A 693 25.12 10.76 18.28
C GLU A 693 24.93 10.23 16.84
N TRP A 694 23.70 10.05 16.43
CA TRP A 694 23.33 9.51 15.13
C TRP A 694 22.18 10.30 14.54
N ALA A 695 22.23 10.53 13.21
CA ALA A 695 21.19 11.22 12.44
C ALA A 695 20.99 10.54 11.08
N GLY A 696 19.86 10.79 10.44
CA GLY A 696 19.50 10.22 9.13
C GLY A 696 18.82 8.86 9.25
N GLU A 697 18.75 8.14 8.15
CA GLU A 697 18.14 6.80 8.07
C GLU A 697 19.18 5.72 8.37
N LEU A 698 19.13 5.16 9.57
CA LEU A 698 20.05 4.13 10.03
C LEU A 698 19.28 2.92 10.54
N GLY A 699 19.47 1.77 9.90
CA GLY A 699 18.91 0.50 10.33
C GLY A 699 19.38 0.06 11.71
N TRP A 700 18.82 -1.03 12.23
CA TRP A 700 19.20 -1.61 13.50
C TRP A 700 20.69 -1.94 13.57
N GLN A 701 21.38 -1.45 14.60
CA GLN A 701 22.79 -1.69 14.84
C GLN A 701 23.08 -1.72 16.33
N GLU A 702 23.86 -2.70 16.77
CA GLU A 702 24.39 -2.75 18.13
C GLU A 702 25.46 -1.68 18.34
N VAL A 703 25.40 -1.02 19.50
CA VAL A 703 26.41 -0.08 19.99
C VAL A 703 26.80 -0.46 21.41
N THR A 704 28.08 -0.25 21.78
CA THR A 704 28.62 -0.71 23.05
C THR A 704 29.53 0.37 23.66
N TYR A 705 29.37 0.67 24.94
CA TYR A 705 30.10 1.69 25.67
C TYR A 705 30.63 1.17 27.01
N ASN A 706 31.82 1.57 27.38
CA ASN A 706 32.38 1.22 28.68
C ASN A 706 31.68 1.99 29.81
N VAL A 707 31.40 1.32 30.92
CA VAL A 707 30.85 1.89 32.13
C VAL A 707 31.70 1.51 33.32
N SER A 708 31.92 2.45 34.25
CA SER A 708 32.64 2.19 35.50
C SER A 708 31.74 1.52 36.55
N ALA A 709 32.29 1.00 37.64
CA ALA A 709 31.48 0.63 38.78
C ALA A 709 30.95 1.90 39.49
N GLY A 710 29.68 1.87 39.92
CA GLY A 710 29.02 2.99 40.58
C GLY A 710 27.56 3.15 40.19
N ASN A 711 26.95 4.24 40.64
CA ASN A 711 25.61 4.65 40.19
C ASN A 711 25.73 5.53 38.94
N HIS A 712 24.95 5.20 37.98
CA HIS A 712 24.88 5.89 36.70
C HIS A 712 23.45 6.28 36.34
#